data_f91104efe33be67d2c68e047e38c7dc2
#
_entry.id   f91104efe33be67d2c68e047e38c7dc2
#
_cell.length_a   1.000
_cell.length_b   1.000
_cell.length_c   1.000
_cell.angle_alpha   90.00
_cell.angle_beta   90.00
_cell.angle_gamma   90.00
#
_symmetry.space_group_name_H-M   'P 1'
#
loop_
_entity.id
_entity.type
_entity.pdbx_description
1 polymer ?
#
loop_
_entity_poly.entity_id
_entity_poly.type
_entity_poly.pdbx_seq_one_letter_code
_entity_poly.pdbx_strand_id
1 'polypeptide(L)'
;LYPKIDEFELLNRKTLEGYFSGPIPFTGKKLTFNSSLRYSSQDGYLYGVKEHSVHDHANFFTDNWYIEMGGTGDTVAMNPSASLNSLLKLTYKVSPRIKFSGQYLGSNGESKSYVHYYKYNPDGRSQALSNNHNTSFKINHAIGKKTFYEAHIFTNYTDYKSFQFKPLDLDSAIPFSSGDNFGSDEDLLLFIESPGQYQIGLNNITVLNDNTYILPNSKYASSQNILGAPSSPTFSFGGSNRGHTYRYSNSLGGKFDITSQINAQHEVKSGFQYRIDKLNERIFSILYDSNTYRIPTIAPENASPSHSYYSENAIFLSGYLQDKLEYQSFIMNLGIRFDSFDPQSTYIDSLLNPEAGVIKSDKKNMWSPRIGVAYPITDEGILHFSYGHFYQMPTMRNLFLTNIFGAGLSPTIGYSDLKPQKTVMYEFGMQQQLSRFIAINGSVFYKDIRDLLALQSINYNSPTYGPSSYAVYLNKDYSMVKGITLSLTKRRDPQTKTSAFIDYSYQTTEGNSVTSGSFYFNALTGEEEEKKIVPLGWDQSHVFNATVSVTEPGVNGWGLSFIGKLSTGWPYTPNIPFAGYVPLPNSDRKPFQQSLDMRLFKNFSLSNIGFELFLKVYNVLDQRNERYIFNDTGRSEYTFINRSLQETEGFKAHYGDAGVHTWDE
;
A
#
# COMPACT_ATOMS: atom_id res chain seq x y z
N LEU A 1 20.12 16.98 12.49
CA LEU A 1 18.83 16.93 11.74
C LEU A 1 18.01 15.71 12.08
N TYR A 2 18.61 14.53 12.08
CA TYR A 2 17.93 13.28 12.45
C TYR A 2 18.76 12.59 13.53
N PRO A 3 18.22 12.53 14.78
CA PRO A 3 18.94 11.84 15.87
C PRO A 3 19.29 10.40 15.47
N LYS A 4 20.49 9.94 15.83
CA LYS A 4 20.97 8.58 15.61
C LYS A 4 21.07 8.09 14.16
N ILE A 5 20.99 8.95 13.13
CA ILE A 5 21.01 8.50 11.74
C ILE A 5 22.33 7.86 11.33
N ASP A 6 23.45 8.30 11.93
CA ASP A 6 24.80 7.79 11.68
C ASP A 6 25.25 6.77 12.75
N GLU A 7 24.41 6.45 13.73
CA GLU A 7 24.72 5.49 14.77
C GLU A 7 24.43 4.06 14.30
N PHE A 8 25.38 3.16 14.54
CA PHE A 8 25.20 1.75 14.28
C PHE A 8 24.67 1.03 15.52
N GLU A 9 23.43 0.55 15.44
CA GLU A 9 22.79 -0.26 16.48
C GLU A 9 22.73 -1.73 16.06
N LEU A 10 23.56 -2.58 16.65
CA LEU A 10 23.66 -4.02 16.32
C LEU A 10 22.30 -4.76 16.46
N LEU A 11 21.48 -4.36 17.41
CA LEU A 11 20.20 -5.02 17.71
C LEU A 11 18.99 -4.23 17.23
N ASN A 12 19.16 -3.26 16.34
CA ASN A 12 18.04 -2.50 15.75
C ASN A 12 17.04 -3.42 15.05
N ARG A 13 17.53 -4.47 14.40
CA ARG A 13 16.68 -5.47 13.75
C ARG A 13 16.92 -6.86 14.32
N LYS A 14 15.85 -7.50 14.76
CA LYS A 14 15.85 -8.86 15.31
C LYS A 14 14.91 -9.73 14.47
N THR A 15 15.38 -10.91 14.10
CA THR A 15 14.54 -11.90 13.40
C THR A 15 14.79 -13.26 14.01
N LEU A 16 13.72 -13.91 14.43
CA LEU A 16 13.72 -15.30 14.87
C LEU A 16 12.86 -16.11 13.90
N GLU A 17 13.41 -17.16 13.32
CA GLU A 17 12.72 -17.99 12.35
C GLU A 17 12.93 -19.46 12.67
N GLY A 18 11.84 -20.21 12.71
CA GLY A 18 11.84 -21.66 12.91
C GLY A 18 11.07 -22.34 11.78
N TYR A 19 11.63 -23.41 11.24
CA TYR A 19 11.00 -24.22 10.21
C TYR A 19 11.03 -25.70 10.63
N PHE A 20 9.86 -26.34 10.61
CA PHE A 20 9.69 -27.73 10.96
C PHE A 20 8.88 -28.45 9.88
N SER A 21 9.37 -29.57 9.40
CA SER A 21 8.64 -30.38 8.43
C SER A 21 8.96 -31.85 8.59
N GLY A 22 8.01 -32.70 8.27
CA GLY A 22 8.22 -34.12 8.32
C GLY A 22 6.93 -34.94 8.25
N PRO A 23 7.05 -36.25 8.25
CA PRO A 23 5.91 -37.14 8.43
C PRO A 23 5.43 -37.10 9.88
N ILE A 24 4.11 -37.17 10.09
CA ILE A 24 3.53 -37.34 11.42
C ILE A 24 3.72 -38.77 11.83
N PRO A 25 4.26 -39.05 13.04
CA PRO A 25 4.46 -40.39 13.54
C PRO A 25 3.17 -41.23 13.47
N PHE A 26 3.29 -42.55 13.34
CA PHE A 26 2.19 -43.54 13.28
C PHE A 26 1.25 -43.44 12.08
N THR A 27 1.50 -42.57 11.10
CA THR A 27 0.65 -42.39 9.89
C THR A 27 1.19 -43.13 8.66
N GLY A 28 2.23 -43.93 8.78
CA GLY A 28 2.86 -44.61 7.64
C GLY A 28 3.40 -43.65 6.55
N LYS A 29 3.82 -42.47 6.95
CA LYS A 29 4.29 -41.35 6.04
C LYS A 29 3.20 -40.82 5.12
N LYS A 30 1.93 -41.18 5.32
CA LYS A 30 0.82 -40.67 4.52
C LYS A 30 0.44 -39.25 4.90
N LEU A 31 0.61 -38.86 6.16
CA LEU A 31 0.35 -37.52 6.66
C LEU A 31 1.69 -36.82 6.91
N THR A 32 1.88 -35.68 6.28
CA THR A 32 3.06 -34.83 6.44
C THR A 32 2.66 -33.42 6.86
N PHE A 33 3.50 -32.78 7.63
CA PHE A 33 3.32 -31.38 8.01
C PHE A 33 4.51 -30.54 7.54
N ASN A 34 4.22 -29.25 7.39
CA ASN A 34 5.19 -28.21 7.13
C ASN A 34 4.74 -27.00 7.95
N SER A 35 5.59 -26.52 8.82
CA SER A 35 5.30 -25.39 9.70
C SER A 35 6.48 -24.43 9.71
N SER A 36 6.19 -23.13 9.64
CA SER A 36 7.17 -22.09 9.89
C SER A 36 6.59 -21.02 10.79
N LEU A 37 7.44 -20.46 11.62
CA LEU A 37 7.15 -19.31 12.47
C LEU A 37 8.29 -18.31 12.31
N ARG A 38 7.96 -17.06 12.01
CA ARG A 38 8.92 -15.99 11.90
C ARG A 38 8.45 -14.76 12.67
N TYR A 39 9.21 -14.41 13.67
CA TYR A 39 9.09 -13.13 14.36
C TYR A 39 10.14 -12.17 13.84
N SER A 40 9.76 -10.95 13.50
CA SER A 40 10.67 -9.88 13.09
C SER A 40 10.29 -8.59 13.81
N SER A 41 11.28 -7.92 14.38
CA SER A 41 11.11 -6.62 15.04
C SER A 41 12.26 -5.71 14.61
N GLN A 42 11.95 -4.44 14.37
CA GLN A 42 12.95 -3.41 14.09
C GLN A 42 12.51 -2.07 14.65
N ASP A 43 13.45 -1.27 15.12
CA ASP A 43 13.19 0.09 15.59
C ASP A 43 13.18 1.10 14.43
N GLY A 44 13.78 0.72 13.29
CA GLY A 44 13.91 1.58 12.13
C GLY A 44 15.15 2.47 12.20
N TYR A 45 15.16 3.53 11.42
CA TYR A 45 16.33 4.41 11.29
C TYR A 45 15.98 5.90 11.47
N LEU A 46 14.73 6.22 11.72
CA LEU A 46 14.25 7.59 11.97
C LEU A 46 13.81 7.70 13.42
N TYR A 47 14.42 8.63 14.12
CA TYR A 47 14.21 8.90 15.54
C TYR A 47 13.65 10.31 15.74
N GLY A 48 12.91 10.50 16.82
CA GLY A 48 12.44 11.77 17.30
C GLY A 48 12.85 11.97 18.77
N VAL A 49 12.68 13.16 19.27
CA VAL A 49 12.96 13.52 20.65
C VAL A 49 11.64 13.84 21.35
N LYS A 50 11.40 13.26 22.51
CA LYS A 50 10.23 13.57 23.35
C LYS A 50 10.42 14.88 24.09
N GLU A 51 10.46 16.01 23.37
CA GLU A 51 10.47 17.34 23.98
C GLU A 51 9.11 17.74 24.51
N HIS A 52 8.07 17.31 23.75
CA HIS A 52 6.68 17.55 24.10
C HIS A 52 5.96 16.25 24.41
N SER A 53 4.99 16.33 25.30
CA SER A 53 4.01 15.28 25.56
C SER A 53 2.72 15.54 24.79
N VAL A 54 1.85 14.52 24.68
CA VAL A 54 0.52 14.70 24.06
C VAL A 54 -0.37 15.64 24.86
N HIS A 55 -0.04 15.89 26.11
CA HIS A 55 -0.80 16.75 27.02
C HIS A 55 -0.32 18.21 27.01
N ASP A 56 0.80 18.49 26.36
CA ASP A 56 1.36 19.84 26.32
C ASP A 56 0.53 20.76 25.42
N HIS A 57 0.59 22.05 25.75
CA HIS A 57 -0.11 23.10 25.06
C HIS A 57 0.85 24.19 24.61
N ALA A 58 0.46 24.90 23.56
CA ALA A 58 1.12 26.11 23.15
C ALA A 58 0.09 27.19 22.89
N ASN A 59 0.46 28.42 23.22
CA ASN A 59 -0.33 29.60 22.94
C ASN A 59 0.51 30.61 22.18
N PHE A 60 0.08 30.96 20.97
CA PHE A 60 0.80 31.89 20.09
C PHE A 60 0.03 33.22 19.84
N PHE A 61 -1.09 33.49 20.54
CA PHE A 61 -1.98 34.60 20.22
C PHE A 61 -1.91 35.79 21.19
N THR A 62 -1.25 35.66 22.30
CA THR A 62 -1.19 36.70 23.30
C THR A 62 0.23 37.25 23.41
N ASP A 63 0.37 38.45 23.97
CA ASP A 63 1.69 39.01 24.33
C ASP A 63 2.45 38.10 25.30
N ASN A 64 1.73 37.18 25.97
CA ASN A 64 2.27 36.16 26.86
C ASN A 64 2.22 34.76 26.16
N TRP A 65 2.89 34.62 25.04
CA TRP A 65 3.00 33.33 24.40
C TRP A 65 3.78 32.33 25.25
N TYR A 66 3.44 31.05 25.14
CA TYR A 66 4.17 29.96 25.78
C TYR A 66 4.12 28.68 24.99
N ILE A 67 5.11 27.81 25.22
CA ILE A 67 5.18 26.43 24.72
C ILE A 67 5.51 25.58 25.95
N GLU A 68 4.67 24.59 26.24
CA GLU A 68 4.96 23.61 27.29
C GLU A 68 5.94 22.55 26.75
N MET A 69 6.89 22.15 27.60
CA MET A 69 7.90 21.12 27.32
C MET A 69 7.81 20.04 28.40
N GLY A 70 6.69 19.31 28.42
CA GLY A 70 6.41 18.25 29.39
C GLY A 70 6.95 16.88 28.97
N GLY A 71 7.73 16.82 27.91
CA GLY A 71 8.37 15.60 27.44
C GLY A 71 9.54 15.17 28.33
N THR A 72 10.03 13.93 28.15
CA THR A 72 11.15 13.37 28.93
C THR A 72 12.52 13.69 28.34
N GLY A 73 12.61 14.25 27.13
CA GLY A 73 13.85 14.46 26.38
C GLY A 73 14.41 13.17 25.74
N ASP A 74 13.74 12.03 25.87
CA ASP A 74 14.21 10.75 25.35
C ASP A 74 14.20 10.71 23.83
N THR A 75 15.25 10.17 23.24
CA THR A 75 15.27 9.84 21.81
C THR A 75 14.59 8.50 21.57
N VAL A 76 13.54 8.49 20.76
CA VAL A 76 12.73 7.30 20.51
C VAL A 76 12.57 7.01 19.03
N ALA A 77 12.46 5.74 18.68
CA ALA A 77 12.22 5.29 17.32
C ALA A 77 10.87 5.77 16.79
N MET A 78 10.86 6.32 15.58
CA MET A 78 9.65 6.83 14.95
C MET A 78 9.11 5.96 13.82
N ASN A 79 9.83 4.97 13.35
CA ASN A 79 9.34 4.01 12.36
C ASN A 79 9.57 2.54 12.78
N PRO A 80 9.26 2.20 14.06
CA PRO A 80 9.36 0.83 14.51
C PRO A 80 8.31 -0.05 13.85
N SER A 81 8.65 -1.32 13.70
CA SER A 81 7.68 -2.34 13.27
C SER A 81 7.99 -3.69 13.88
N ALA A 82 6.95 -4.44 14.19
CA ALA A 82 7.05 -5.83 14.60
C ALA A 82 6.04 -6.68 13.85
N SER A 83 6.38 -7.92 13.53
CA SER A 83 5.48 -8.85 12.89
C SER A 83 5.73 -10.28 13.30
N LEU A 84 4.65 -11.05 13.45
CA LEU A 84 4.66 -12.49 13.64
C LEU A 84 3.98 -13.15 12.44
N ASN A 85 4.73 -13.94 11.69
CA ASN A 85 4.23 -14.68 10.53
C ASN A 85 4.27 -16.17 10.84
N SER A 86 3.17 -16.86 10.54
CA SER A 86 3.01 -18.29 10.78
C SER A 86 2.48 -19.00 9.53
N LEU A 87 2.99 -20.18 9.29
CA LEU A 87 2.51 -21.10 8.26
C LEU A 87 2.33 -22.47 8.90
N LEU A 88 1.20 -23.09 8.62
CA LEU A 88 0.97 -24.51 8.88
C LEU A 88 0.34 -25.14 7.64
N LYS A 89 0.96 -26.18 7.13
CA LYS A 89 0.42 -26.98 6.03
C LYS A 89 0.44 -28.44 6.40
N LEU A 90 -0.71 -29.07 6.30
CA LEU A 90 -0.90 -30.51 6.44
C LEU A 90 -1.19 -31.12 5.07
N THR A 91 -0.55 -32.22 4.76
CA THR A 91 -0.79 -32.93 3.50
C THR A 91 -1.02 -34.40 3.78
N TYR A 92 -2.20 -34.89 3.40
CA TYR A 92 -2.58 -36.29 3.55
C TYR A 92 -2.69 -36.97 2.18
N LYS A 93 -1.82 -37.94 1.96
CA LYS A 93 -1.82 -38.80 0.77
C LYS A 93 -2.66 -40.04 1.05
N VAL A 94 -3.93 -40.03 0.63
CA VAL A 94 -4.84 -41.18 0.77
C VAL A 94 -4.33 -42.33 -0.09
N SER A 95 -3.94 -42.00 -1.33
CA SER A 95 -3.38 -42.91 -2.32
C SER A 95 -2.39 -42.19 -3.22
N PRO A 96 -1.66 -42.86 -4.12
CA PRO A 96 -0.84 -42.20 -5.13
C PRO A 96 -1.61 -41.23 -6.02
N ARG A 97 -2.92 -41.38 -6.12
CA ARG A 97 -3.81 -40.56 -6.95
C ARG A 97 -4.57 -39.48 -6.22
N ILE A 98 -4.74 -39.60 -4.89
CA ILE A 98 -5.57 -38.68 -4.10
C ILE A 98 -4.74 -38.06 -2.99
N LYS A 99 -4.69 -36.72 -2.99
CA LYS A 99 -4.00 -35.91 -1.99
C LYS A 99 -4.92 -34.81 -1.48
N PHE A 100 -5.06 -34.70 -0.15
CA PHE A 100 -5.67 -33.58 0.53
C PHE A 100 -4.59 -32.68 1.12
N SER A 101 -4.82 -31.38 1.09
CA SER A 101 -3.92 -30.41 1.74
C SER A 101 -4.76 -29.36 2.46
N GLY A 102 -4.45 -29.13 3.73
CA GLY A 102 -4.95 -27.98 4.49
C GLY A 102 -3.80 -27.03 4.76
N GLN A 103 -4.01 -25.74 4.60
CA GLN A 103 -2.99 -24.71 4.82
C GLN A 103 -3.58 -23.55 5.59
N TYR A 104 -2.83 -23.06 6.56
CA TYR A 104 -3.07 -21.81 7.26
C TYR A 104 -1.85 -20.91 7.13
N LEU A 105 -2.08 -19.65 6.81
CA LEU A 105 -1.12 -18.57 6.82
C LEU A 105 -1.66 -17.48 7.73
N GLY A 106 -0.87 -17.08 8.72
CA GLY A 106 -1.20 -15.99 9.63
C GLY A 106 -0.10 -14.94 9.63
N SER A 107 -0.48 -13.67 9.68
CA SER A 107 0.43 -12.54 9.83
C SER A 107 -0.20 -11.53 10.76
N ASN A 108 0.43 -11.26 11.89
CA ASN A 108 0.05 -10.19 12.81
C ASN A 108 1.19 -9.18 12.85
N GLY A 109 0.87 -7.92 12.66
CA GLY A 109 1.87 -6.86 12.58
C GLY A 109 1.41 -5.59 13.28
N GLU A 110 2.38 -4.89 13.83
CA GLU A 110 2.24 -3.53 14.32
C GLU A 110 3.33 -2.64 13.75
N SER A 111 3.04 -1.39 13.48
CA SER A 111 4.01 -0.44 12.96
C SER A 111 3.61 0.99 13.25
N LYS A 112 4.61 1.87 13.28
CA LYS A 112 4.42 3.32 13.22
C LYS A 112 5.16 3.84 11.99
N SER A 113 4.58 4.84 11.30
CA SER A 113 5.23 5.52 10.19
C SER A 113 5.86 6.81 10.68
N TYR A 114 7.04 7.14 10.18
CA TYR A 114 7.62 8.45 10.47
C TYR A 114 6.75 9.57 9.89
N VAL A 115 6.45 10.55 10.73
CA VAL A 115 5.79 11.80 10.32
C VAL A 115 6.61 12.94 10.91
N HIS A 116 7.21 13.76 10.04
CA HIS A 116 8.15 14.80 10.45
C HIS A 116 7.53 15.81 11.41
N TYR A 117 6.28 16.14 11.22
CA TYR A 117 5.49 17.02 12.10
C TYR A 117 5.54 16.61 13.59
N TYR A 118 5.61 15.30 13.88
CA TYR A 118 5.68 14.76 15.24
C TYR A 118 7.10 14.47 15.73
N LYS A 119 8.15 15.02 15.11
CA LYS A 119 9.54 14.75 15.48
C LYS A 119 9.83 15.05 16.96
N TYR A 120 9.25 16.11 17.50
CA TYR A 120 9.41 16.53 18.88
C TYR A 120 8.26 16.12 19.82
N ASN A 121 7.21 15.51 19.27
CA ASN A 121 6.10 14.87 19.97
C ASN A 121 5.82 13.46 19.42
N PRO A 122 6.78 12.52 19.55
CA PRO A 122 6.66 11.20 18.94
C PRO A 122 5.45 10.38 19.38
N ASP A 123 4.95 10.64 20.61
CA ASP A 123 3.80 9.93 21.17
C ASP A 123 2.46 10.41 20.57
N GLY A 124 2.43 11.56 19.89
CA GLY A 124 1.26 12.07 19.20
C GLY A 124 0.86 11.33 17.93
N ARG A 125 1.68 10.39 17.45
CA ARG A 125 1.48 9.65 16.18
C ARG A 125 0.59 8.43 16.32
N SER A 126 -0.21 8.19 15.29
CA SER A 126 -0.95 6.94 15.15
C SER A 126 -0.03 5.73 14.95
N GLN A 127 -0.47 4.60 15.48
CA GLN A 127 0.06 3.27 15.17
C GLN A 127 -0.87 2.54 14.21
N ALA A 128 -0.34 1.57 13.49
CA ALA A 128 -1.10 0.68 12.62
C ALA A 128 -0.97 -0.76 13.11
N LEU A 129 -2.10 -1.43 13.21
CA LEU A 129 -2.22 -2.85 13.55
C LEU A 129 -2.79 -3.59 12.35
N SER A 130 -2.21 -4.71 11.96
CA SER A 130 -2.68 -5.53 10.86
C SER A 130 -2.72 -7.00 11.22
N ASN A 131 -3.85 -7.66 10.95
CA ASN A 131 -4.03 -9.09 11.14
C ASN A 131 -4.53 -9.68 9.82
N ASN A 132 -3.78 -10.63 9.28
CA ASN A 132 -4.11 -11.29 8.03
C ASN A 132 -4.10 -12.80 8.25
N HIS A 133 -5.19 -13.48 7.89
CA HIS A 133 -5.32 -14.92 8.01
C HIS A 133 -5.85 -15.50 6.71
N ASN A 134 -5.13 -16.46 6.17
CA ASN A 134 -5.56 -17.23 5.01
C ASN A 134 -5.68 -18.70 5.41
N THR A 135 -6.83 -19.28 5.18
CA THR A 135 -7.05 -20.71 5.38
C THR A 135 -7.52 -21.34 4.08
N SER A 136 -6.98 -22.47 3.73
CA SER A 136 -7.37 -23.16 2.51
C SER A 136 -7.34 -24.67 2.63
N PHE A 137 -8.27 -25.32 1.93
CA PHE A 137 -8.35 -26.77 1.77
C PHE A 137 -8.35 -27.11 0.29
N LYS A 138 -7.49 -28.04 -0.09
CA LYS A 138 -7.28 -28.44 -1.47
C LYS A 138 -7.33 -29.95 -1.61
N ILE A 139 -8.01 -30.41 -2.65
CA ILE A 139 -8.06 -31.79 -3.09
C ILE A 139 -7.41 -31.86 -4.46
N ASN A 140 -6.41 -32.73 -4.63
CA ASN A 140 -5.87 -33.08 -5.94
C ASN A 140 -6.18 -34.55 -6.18
N HIS A 141 -6.83 -34.86 -7.31
CA HIS A 141 -7.19 -36.22 -7.66
C HIS A 141 -6.88 -36.52 -9.14
N ALA A 142 -6.04 -37.50 -9.38
CA ALA A 142 -5.80 -38.05 -10.69
C ALA A 142 -6.83 -39.16 -10.96
N ILE A 143 -7.83 -38.87 -11.80
CA ILE A 143 -8.89 -39.81 -12.17
C ILE A 143 -8.31 -40.99 -12.96
N GLY A 144 -7.28 -40.70 -13.76
CA GLY A 144 -6.60 -41.69 -14.57
C GLY A 144 -5.15 -41.28 -14.90
N LYS A 145 -4.60 -41.81 -15.97
CA LYS A 145 -3.26 -41.42 -16.45
C LYS A 145 -3.24 -40.07 -17.16
N LYS A 146 -4.39 -39.63 -17.67
CA LYS A 146 -4.51 -38.47 -18.55
C LYS A 146 -5.30 -37.31 -17.96
N THR A 147 -6.06 -37.56 -16.89
CA THR A 147 -6.99 -36.57 -16.35
C THR A 147 -6.80 -36.44 -14.85
N PHE A 148 -6.71 -35.19 -14.39
CA PHE A 148 -6.71 -34.84 -12.98
C PHE A 148 -7.54 -33.57 -12.72
N TYR A 149 -8.02 -33.45 -11.50
CA TYR A 149 -8.68 -32.22 -11.06
C TYR A 149 -8.13 -31.73 -9.72
N GLU A 150 -8.31 -30.47 -9.50
CA GLU A 150 -8.05 -29.78 -8.25
C GLU A 150 -9.32 -29.03 -7.81
N ALA A 151 -9.76 -29.29 -6.58
CA ALA A 151 -10.80 -28.52 -5.94
C ALA A 151 -10.19 -27.79 -4.73
N HIS A 152 -10.52 -26.53 -4.59
CA HIS A 152 -9.92 -25.63 -3.60
C HIS A 152 -11.00 -24.76 -2.97
N ILE A 153 -11.09 -24.75 -1.64
CA ILE A 153 -11.90 -23.82 -0.85
C ILE A 153 -10.94 -22.99 -0.02
N PHE A 154 -11.17 -21.68 0.04
CA PHE A 154 -10.30 -20.78 0.76
C PHE A 154 -11.07 -19.65 1.43
N THR A 155 -10.51 -19.12 2.49
CA THR A 155 -10.94 -17.89 3.12
C THR A 155 -9.73 -16.99 3.37
N ASN A 156 -9.90 -15.68 3.12
CA ASN A 156 -8.93 -14.65 3.42
C ASN A 156 -9.60 -13.65 4.35
N TYR A 157 -8.99 -13.43 5.49
CA TYR A 157 -9.41 -12.45 6.49
C TYR A 157 -8.32 -11.40 6.63
N THR A 158 -8.69 -10.13 6.58
CA THR A 158 -7.80 -9.00 6.85
C THR A 158 -8.49 -8.04 7.79
N ASP A 159 -7.81 -7.65 8.86
CA ASP A 159 -8.25 -6.62 9.81
C ASP A 159 -7.10 -5.62 9.97
N TYR A 160 -7.37 -4.37 9.61
CA TYR A 160 -6.43 -3.27 9.71
C TYR A 160 -7.02 -2.16 10.59
N LYS A 161 -6.24 -1.69 11.54
CA LYS A 161 -6.60 -0.60 12.45
C LYS A 161 -5.49 0.40 12.50
N SER A 162 -5.83 1.68 12.48
CA SER A 162 -4.87 2.76 12.69
C SER A 162 -5.49 3.82 13.59
N PHE A 163 -4.84 4.09 14.70
CA PHE A 163 -5.23 5.09 15.69
C PHE A 163 -4.07 5.38 16.65
N GLN A 164 -4.09 6.47 17.35
CA GLN A 164 -3.16 6.75 18.45
C GLN A 164 -3.67 6.13 19.74
N PHE A 165 -4.86 6.52 20.15
CA PHE A 165 -5.52 5.98 21.33
C PHE A 165 -6.83 5.31 20.89
N LYS A 166 -7.07 4.08 21.35
CA LYS A 166 -8.32 3.40 21.07
C LYS A 166 -9.45 4.03 21.89
N PRO A 167 -10.55 4.48 21.28
CA PRO A 167 -11.74 4.90 21.99
C PRO A 167 -12.30 3.74 22.81
N LEU A 168 -12.83 4.02 23.99
CA LEU A 168 -13.41 2.99 24.87
C LEU A 168 -14.70 2.42 24.28
N ASP A 169 -15.51 3.29 23.74
CA ASP A 169 -16.75 2.93 23.08
C ASP A 169 -16.84 3.66 21.72
N LEU A 170 -16.83 2.88 20.63
CA LEU A 170 -16.91 3.42 19.28
C LEU A 170 -18.33 3.85 18.89
N ASP A 171 -19.35 3.35 19.59
CA ASP A 171 -20.76 3.62 19.30
C ASP A 171 -21.33 4.73 20.20
N SER A 172 -20.55 5.19 21.17
CA SER A 172 -20.94 6.27 22.08
C SER A 172 -20.67 7.64 21.44
N ALA A 173 -21.49 8.63 21.76
CA ALA A 173 -21.27 10.01 21.37
C ALA A 173 -20.04 10.60 22.09
N ILE A 174 -19.67 10.06 23.23
CA ILE A 174 -18.48 10.42 24.01
C ILE A 174 -17.46 9.27 23.88
N PRO A 175 -16.39 9.42 23.11
CA PRO A 175 -15.53 8.30 22.72
C PRO A 175 -14.47 7.90 23.77
N PHE A 176 -14.51 8.43 24.98
CA PHE A 176 -13.59 8.10 26.07
C PHE A 176 -14.31 8.01 27.41
N SER A 177 -13.72 7.25 28.33
CA SER A 177 -14.25 7.19 29.70
C SER A 177 -13.76 8.36 30.54
N SER A 178 -14.50 8.64 31.58
CA SER A 178 -14.15 9.56 32.63
C SER A 178 -12.76 9.35 33.25
N GLY A 179 -12.27 8.14 33.23
CA GLY A 179 -10.95 7.79 33.78
C GLY A 179 -9.76 8.48 33.11
N ASP A 180 -9.93 9.09 31.94
CA ASP A 180 -8.86 9.80 31.27
C ASP A 180 -8.64 11.23 31.75
N ASN A 181 -9.71 11.95 32.07
CA ASN A 181 -9.67 13.36 32.46
C ASN A 181 -10.53 13.68 33.66
N PHE A 182 -11.56 12.88 33.89
CA PHE A 182 -12.49 13.01 35.01
C PHE A 182 -12.40 11.74 35.87
N GLY A 183 -12.65 11.78 37.09
CA GLY A 183 -12.55 10.62 38.00
C GLY A 183 -13.58 9.52 37.71
N SER A 184 -14.74 9.89 37.16
CA SER A 184 -15.84 8.99 36.85
C SER A 184 -16.70 9.50 35.68
N ASP A 185 -17.58 8.67 35.14
CA ASP A 185 -18.56 9.08 34.13
C ASP A 185 -19.57 10.10 34.71
N GLU A 186 -19.87 10.00 35.98
CA GLU A 186 -20.73 10.96 36.69
C GLU A 186 -20.08 12.34 36.74
N ASP A 187 -18.77 12.39 36.95
CA ASP A 187 -18.00 13.63 36.93
C ASP A 187 -18.00 14.30 35.57
N LEU A 188 -17.88 13.51 34.49
CA LEU A 188 -17.96 13.99 33.11
C LEU A 188 -19.35 14.56 32.79
N LEU A 189 -20.42 13.85 33.17
CA LEU A 189 -21.80 14.33 33.01
C LEU A 189 -22.06 15.64 33.79
N LEU A 190 -21.61 15.71 35.02
CA LEU A 190 -21.72 16.92 35.84
C LEU A 190 -21.00 18.12 35.20
N PHE A 191 -19.81 17.89 34.63
CA PHE A 191 -19.08 18.93 33.91
C PHE A 191 -19.82 19.40 32.65
N ILE A 192 -20.43 18.51 31.90
CA ILE A 192 -21.22 18.84 30.70
C ILE A 192 -22.45 19.67 31.07
N GLU A 193 -23.16 19.30 32.14
CA GLU A 193 -24.40 19.95 32.56
C GLU A 193 -24.17 21.28 33.27
N SER A 194 -23.08 21.37 34.04
CA SER A 194 -22.81 22.53 34.90
C SER A 194 -21.32 22.85 34.99
N PRO A 195 -20.66 23.22 33.88
CA PRO A 195 -19.21 23.34 33.85
C PRO A 195 -18.63 24.37 34.81
N GLY A 196 -19.36 25.44 35.13
CA GLY A 196 -18.90 26.46 36.05
C GLY A 196 -18.97 26.06 37.54
N GLN A 197 -19.62 24.95 37.88
CA GLN A 197 -19.75 24.43 39.24
C GLN A 197 -18.80 23.27 39.53
N TYR A 198 -18.20 22.67 38.48
CA TYR A 198 -17.34 21.52 38.64
C TYR A 198 -15.94 21.94 39.11
N GLN A 199 -15.56 21.55 40.31
CA GLN A 199 -14.26 21.89 40.92
C GLN A 199 -13.45 20.68 41.39
N ILE A 200 -13.99 19.50 41.37
CA ILE A 200 -13.37 18.31 41.98
C ILE A 200 -12.63 17.49 40.91
N GLY A 201 -11.35 17.21 41.14
CA GLY A 201 -10.54 16.30 40.31
C GLY A 201 -10.00 16.90 39.03
N LEU A 202 -10.37 18.08 38.62
CA LEU A 202 -9.95 18.75 37.41
C LEU A 202 -8.87 19.81 37.67
N ASN A 203 -7.74 19.40 38.19
CA ASN A 203 -6.61 20.30 38.43
C ASN A 203 -6.10 21.02 37.17
N ASN A 204 -6.65 20.67 36.03
CA ASN A 204 -6.10 21.00 34.71
C ASN A 204 -7.13 21.57 33.73
N ILE A 205 -8.29 22.05 34.16
CA ILE A 205 -9.15 22.84 33.27
C ILE A 205 -8.64 24.28 33.28
N THR A 206 -8.24 24.77 32.12
CA THR A 206 -7.96 26.19 31.92
C THR A 206 -9.20 26.87 31.40
N VAL A 207 -9.71 27.83 32.18
CA VAL A 207 -10.81 28.68 31.74
C VAL A 207 -10.23 29.82 30.92
N LEU A 208 -10.59 29.89 29.65
CA LEU A 208 -10.10 30.91 28.72
C LEU A 208 -10.91 32.20 28.80
N ASN A 209 -12.21 32.05 28.97
CA ASN A 209 -13.16 33.13 29.21
C ASN A 209 -14.42 32.52 29.86
N ASP A 210 -15.43 33.35 30.15
CA ASP A 210 -16.62 32.94 30.89
C ASP A 210 -17.36 31.72 30.29
N ASN A 211 -17.08 31.34 29.07
CA ASN A 211 -17.78 30.27 28.35
C ASN A 211 -16.87 29.29 27.58
N THR A 212 -15.54 29.35 27.74
CA THR A 212 -14.62 28.46 27.02
C THR A 212 -13.68 27.78 27.98
N TYR A 213 -13.69 26.46 27.95
CA TYR A 213 -12.86 25.58 28.77
C TYR A 213 -11.94 24.74 27.94
N ILE A 214 -10.76 24.45 28.46
CA ILE A 214 -9.81 23.55 27.86
C ILE A 214 -9.59 22.37 28.80
N LEU A 215 -9.58 21.17 28.25
CA LEU A 215 -9.19 19.93 28.93
C LEU A 215 -7.73 19.63 28.64
N PRO A 216 -6.76 20.14 29.39
CA PRO A 216 -5.36 20.09 29.02
C PRO A 216 -4.78 18.68 28.96
N ASN A 217 -5.31 17.75 29.69
CA ASN A 217 -4.78 16.36 29.73
C ASN A 217 -5.54 15.36 28.86
N SER A 218 -6.34 15.83 27.89
CA SER A 218 -7.08 14.93 27.01
C SER A 218 -6.15 14.19 26.04
N LYS A 219 -6.25 12.87 25.97
CA LYS A 219 -5.61 12.04 24.95
C LYS A 219 -5.92 12.47 23.51
N TYR A 220 -7.03 13.17 23.34
CA TYR A 220 -7.50 13.64 22.03
C TYR A 220 -7.25 15.13 21.83
N ALA A 221 -6.39 15.74 22.64
CA ALA A 221 -5.99 17.11 22.44
C ALA A 221 -5.52 17.37 21.02
N SER A 222 -5.92 18.50 20.46
CA SER A 222 -5.45 18.89 19.13
C SER A 222 -3.96 19.13 19.14
N SER A 223 -3.26 18.66 18.12
CA SER A 223 -1.87 19.02 17.86
C SER A 223 -1.69 20.48 17.45
N GLN A 224 -2.79 21.19 17.22
CA GLN A 224 -2.80 22.63 16.95
C GLN A 224 -3.06 23.37 18.25
N ASN A 225 -2.65 24.62 18.29
CA ASN A 225 -2.94 25.49 19.41
C ASN A 225 -4.44 25.53 19.70
N ILE A 226 -4.79 25.37 20.97
CA ILE A 226 -6.16 25.38 21.44
C ILE A 226 -6.77 26.79 21.38
N LEU A 227 -5.96 27.84 21.50
CA LEU A 227 -6.39 29.23 21.62
C LEU A 227 -6.51 29.98 20.31
N GLY A 228 -6.24 29.35 19.20
CA GLY A 228 -6.38 29.99 17.90
C GLY A 228 -5.37 29.42 16.91
N ALA A 229 -5.50 29.79 15.65
CA ALA A 229 -4.63 29.29 14.60
C ALA A 229 -3.45 30.23 14.39
N PRO A 230 -2.26 29.98 14.91
CA PRO A 230 -1.10 30.61 14.34
C PRO A 230 -0.84 30.06 12.95
N SER A 231 -0.04 30.76 12.20
CA SER A 231 0.64 30.17 11.07
C SER A 231 1.13 28.79 11.47
N SER A 232 0.72 27.78 10.73
CA SER A 232 0.95 26.36 11.01
C SER A 232 2.38 26.11 11.51
N PRO A 233 2.58 25.65 12.74
CA PRO A 233 3.90 25.29 13.21
C PRO A 233 4.42 24.08 12.38
N THR A 234 5.69 24.09 12.06
CA THR A 234 6.33 23.00 11.34
C THR A 234 6.33 21.69 12.13
N PHE A 235 6.28 21.82 13.46
CA PHE A 235 6.29 20.70 14.40
C PHE A 235 5.10 20.75 15.37
N SER A 236 4.73 19.60 15.88
CA SER A 236 3.71 19.46 16.92
C SER A 236 4.31 19.81 18.27
N PHE A 237 3.68 20.77 18.96
CA PHE A 237 4.03 21.17 20.32
C PHE A 237 3.17 20.48 21.39
N GLY A 238 2.42 19.48 21.03
CA GLY A 238 1.54 18.72 21.91
C GLY A 238 0.38 18.10 21.14
N GLY A 239 -0.55 17.51 21.84
CA GLY A 239 -1.71 16.84 21.26
C GLY A 239 -1.38 15.54 20.54
N SER A 240 -2.38 14.97 19.90
CA SER A 240 -2.29 13.68 19.24
C SER A 240 -3.01 13.65 17.89
N ASN A 241 -2.68 12.68 17.07
CA ASN A 241 -3.45 12.38 15.86
C ASN A 241 -4.83 11.83 16.26
N ARG A 242 -5.88 12.51 15.83
CA ARG A 242 -7.28 12.18 16.15
C ARG A 242 -7.94 11.27 15.10
N GLY A 243 -7.24 10.96 14.02
CA GLY A 243 -7.76 10.11 12.95
C GLY A 243 -7.78 8.64 13.33
N HIS A 244 -8.89 7.97 13.04
CA HIS A 244 -9.11 6.55 13.26
C HIS A 244 -9.49 5.88 11.95
N THR A 245 -8.90 4.73 11.69
CA THR A 245 -9.22 3.89 10.54
C THR A 245 -9.40 2.46 11.00
N TYR A 246 -10.54 1.87 10.67
CA TYR A 246 -10.86 0.46 10.86
C TYR A 246 -11.26 -0.12 9.52
N ARG A 247 -10.56 -1.14 9.06
CA ARG A 247 -10.84 -1.79 7.79
C ARG A 247 -10.85 -3.28 7.98
N TYR A 248 -11.94 -3.88 7.60
CA TYR A 248 -12.16 -5.32 7.66
C TYR A 248 -12.48 -5.84 6.26
N SER A 249 -11.87 -6.96 5.89
CA SER A 249 -12.18 -7.68 4.66
C SER A 249 -12.20 -9.19 4.92
N ASN A 250 -13.23 -9.85 4.46
CA ASN A 250 -13.31 -11.32 4.51
C ASN A 250 -13.78 -11.85 3.16
N SER A 251 -12.95 -12.69 2.54
CA SER A 251 -13.24 -13.36 1.28
C SER A 251 -13.43 -14.85 1.54
N LEU A 252 -14.55 -15.40 1.07
CA LEU A 252 -14.78 -16.83 1.02
C LEU A 252 -14.93 -17.27 -0.44
N GLY A 253 -14.15 -18.26 -0.87
CA GLY A 253 -14.19 -18.71 -2.24
C GLY A 253 -13.98 -20.18 -2.44
N GLY A 254 -14.47 -20.67 -3.58
CA GLY A 254 -14.26 -22.01 -4.09
C GLY A 254 -13.78 -21.98 -5.53
N LYS A 255 -12.83 -22.85 -5.86
CA LYS A 255 -12.26 -23.01 -7.21
C LYS A 255 -12.19 -24.49 -7.57
N PHE A 256 -12.50 -24.78 -8.82
CA PHE A 256 -12.38 -26.11 -9.39
C PHE A 256 -11.66 -26.00 -10.73
N ASP A 257 -10.61 -26.79 -10.93
CA ASP A 257 -9.86 -26.88 -12.16
C ASP A 257 -9.73 -28.34 -12.59
N ILE A 258 -9.92 -28.62 -13.86
CA ILE A 258 -9.72 -29.93 -14.47
C ILE A 258 -8.77 -29.81 -15.65
N THR A 259 -7.83 -30.75 -15.75
CA THR A 259 -6.90 -30.87 -16.86
C THR A 259 -6.98 -32.28 -17.43
N SER A 260 -7.13 -32.39 -18.73
CA SER A 260 -7.18 -33.67 -19.43
C SER A 260 -6.39 -33.68 -20.72
N GLN A 261 -5.49 -34.63 -20.84
CA GLN A 261 -4.82 -34.96 -22.11
C GLN A 261 -5.80 -35.79 -22.96
N ILE A 262 -6.53 -35.14 -23.85
CA ILE A 262 -7.57 -35.75 -24.66
C ILE A 262 -6.91 -36.79 -25.62
N ASN A 263 -5.86 -36.37 -26.33
CA ASN A 263 -5.04 -37.22 -27.19
C ASN A 263 -3.58 -36.74 -27.15
N ALA A 264 -2.73 -37.21 -28.03
CA ALA A 264 -1.32 -36.81 -28.04
C ALA A 264 -1.09 -35.33 -28.36
N GLN A 265 -2.06 -34.68 -29.00
CA GLN A 265 -1.96 -33.30 -29.51
C GLN A 265 -2.69 -32.30 -28.64
N HIS A 266 -3.78 -32.68 -27.97
CA HIS A 266 -4.67 -31.77 -27.23
C HIS A 266 -4.64 -31.98 -25.72
N GLU A 267 -4.24 -30.97 -24.98
CA GLU A 267 -4.42 -30.85 -23.53
C GLU A 267 -5.45 -29.77 -23.20
N VAL A 268 -6.62 -30.18 -22.75
CA VAL A 268 -7.71 -29.27 -22.40
C VAL A 268 -7.71 -28.98 -20.91
N LYS A 269 -7.79 -27.69 -20.57
CA LYS A 269 -7.97 -27.21 -19.21
C LYS A 269 -9.26 -26.39 -19.10
N SER A 270 -10.03 -26.64 -18.07
CA SER A 270 -11.22 -25.86 -17.72
C SER A 270 -11.29 -25.61 -16.23
N GLY A 271 -11.83 -24.51 -15.85
CA GLY A 271 -11.98 -24.19 -14.43
C GLY A 271 -13.09 -23.22 -14.18
N PHE A 272 -13.52 -23.22 -12.93
CA PHE A 272 -14.58 -22.38 -12.41
C PHE A 272 -14.19 -21.86 -11.03
N GLN A 273 -14.53 -20.60 -10.72
CA GLN A 273 -14.31 -19.99 -9.42
C GLN A 273 -15.52 -19.15 -9.03
N TYR A 274 -15.91 -19.26 -7.77
CA TYR A 274 -16.88 -18.40 -7.10
C TYR A 274 -16.28 -17.82 -5.85
N ARG A 275 -16.45 -16.52 -5.61
CA ARG A 275 -15.95 -15.82 -4.43
C ARG A 275 -16.91 -14.73 -3.99
N ILE A 276 -17.11 -14.64 -2.70
CA ILE A 276 -17.84 -13.55 -2.03
C ILE A 276 -16.82 -12.79 -1.18
N ASP A 277 -16.77 -11.48 -1.38
CA ASP A 277 -15.97 -10.56 -0.58
C ASP A 277 -16.89 -9.70 0.28
N LYS A 278 -16.68 -9.72 1.59
CA LYS A 278 -17.33 -8.83 2.55
C LYS A 278 -16.33 -7.78 2.99
N LEU A 279 -16.71 -6.52 2.82
CA LEU A 279 -15.86 -5.36 3.12
C LEU A 279 -16.57 -4.44 4.09
N ASN A 280 -15.79 -3.91 5.04
CA ASN A 280 -16.26 -2.91 5.98
C ASN A 280 -15.11 -1.93 6.18
N GLU A 281 -15.38 -0.64 6.03
CA GLU A 281 -14.41 0.41 6.33
C GLU A 281 -15.10 1.49 7.14
N ARG A 282 -14.45 1.88 8.24
CA ARG A 282 -14.87 2.98 9.10
C ARG A 282 -13.68 3.90 9.29
N ILE A 283 -13.82 5.16 8.86
CA ILE A 283 -12.80 6.20 9.02
C ILE A 283 -13.46 7.37 9.70
N PHE A 284 -12.90 7.81 10.81
CA PHE A 284 -13.38 9.00 11.50
C PHE A 284 -12.26 9.77 12.17
N SER A 285 -12.53 11.01 12.48
CA SER A 285 -11.69 11.86 13.34
C SER A 285 -12.45 12.22 14.58
N ILE A 286 -11.76 12.18 15.72
CA ILE A 286 -12.29 12.74 16.95
C ILE A 286 -12.41 14.25 16.77
N LEU A 287 -13.59 14.77 17.02
CA LEU A 287 -13.94 16.19 16.96
C LEU A 287 -14.20 16.70 18.36
N TYR A 288 -14.46 17.97 18.50
CA TYR A 288 -15.02 18.55 19.72
C TYR A 288 -16.51 18.85 19.49
N ASP A 289 -17.34 18.59 20.51
CA ASP A 289 -18.78 18.81 20.44
C ASP A 289 -19.14 20.28 20.26
N SER A 290 -18.36 21.18 20.88
CA SER A 290 -18.57 22.61 20.81
C SER A 290 -17.24 23.37 20.91
N ASN A 291 -17.26 24.64 20.50
CA ASN A 291 -16.16 25.57 20.76
C ASN A 291 -16.06 26.00 22.23
N THR A 292 -17.11 25.79 22.98
CA THR A 292 -17.21 26.22 24.37
C THR A 292 -16.57 25.22 25.33
N TYR A 293 -16.98 23.94 25.23
CA TYR A 293 -16.53 22.91 26.18
C TYR A 293 -15.40 22.06 25.66
N ARG A 294 -15.26 21.93 24.33
CA ARG A 294 -14.22 21.15 23.66
C ARG A 294 -14.14 19.68 24.11
N ILE A 295 -15.30 19.09 24.36
CA ILE A 295 -15.40 17.67 24.72
C ILE A 295 -15.19 16.83 23.45
N PRO A 296 -14.30 15.84 23.45
CA PRO A 296 -14.09 14.98 22.31
C PRO A 296 -15.35 14.18 21.95
N THR A 297 -15.74 14.23 20.68
CA THR A 297 -16.90 13.53 20.14
C THR A 297 -16.58 12.84 18.82
N ILE A 298 -17.46 11.92 18.42
CA ILE A 298 -17.44 11.31 17.08
C ILE A 298 -18.72 11.75 16.37
N ALA A 299 -18.59 12.34 15.17
CA ALA A 299 -19.75 12.65 14.35
C ALA A 299 -20.56 11.37 14.05
N PRO A 300 -21.90 11.45 13.91
CA PRO A 300 -22.69 10.31 13.44
C PRO A 300 -22.17 9.77 12.11
N GLU A 301 -22.35 8.47 11.88
CA GLU A 301 -21.90 7.80 10.66
C GLU A 301 -22.46 8.48 9.41
N ASN A 302 -21.58 8.78 8.47
CA ASN A 302 -21.93 9.42 7.19
C ASN A 302 -22.69 10.75 7.29
N ALA A 303 -22.74 11.37 8.47
CA ALA A 303 -23.38 12.69 8.66
C ALA A 303 -22.45 13.86 8.32
N SER A 304 -21.16 13.59 8.19
CA SER A 304 -20.14 14.59 7.84
C SER A 304 -18.92 13.93 7.20
N PRO A 305 -18.06 14.68 6.50
CA PRO A 305 -16.77 14.18 6.01
C PRO A 305 -15.84 13.62 7.09
N SER A 306 -16.11 13.96 8.36
CA SER A 306 -15.30 13.51 9.50
C SER A 306 -15.61 12.08 9.95
N HIS A 307 -16.66 11.44 9.43
CA HIS A 307 -17.00 10.05 9.75
C HIS A 307 -17.58 9.35 8.52
N SER A 308 -16.79 8.53 7.87
CA SER A 308 -17.17 7.71 6.73
C SER A 308 -17.28 6.25 7.14
N TYR A 309 -18.37 5.60 6.79
CA TYR A 309 -18.62 4.19 7.02
C TYR A 309 -19.30 3.55 5.81
N TYR A 310 -18.82 2.38 5.41
CA TYR A 310 -19.54 1.49 4.50
C TYR A 310 -19.35 0.03 4.87
N SER A 311 -20.33 -0.79 4.54
CA SER A 311 -20.30 -2.26 4.71
C SER A 311 -20.97 -2.90 3.52
N GLU A 312 -20.18 -3.52 2.64
CA GLU A 312 -20.62 -4.01 1.35
C GLU A 312 -20.18 -5.45 1.11
N ASN A 313 -20.94 -6.13 0.24
CA ASN A 313 -20.60 -7.45 -0.24
C ASN A 313 -20.44 -7.40 -1.76
N ALA A 314 -19.44 -8.09 -2.29
CA ALA A 314 -19.24 -8.22 -3.72
C ALA A 314 -19.12 -9.69 -4.11
N ILE A 315 -19.64 -10.05 -5.27
CA ILE A 315 -19.61 -11.42 -5.78
C ILE A 315 -18.76 -11.46 -7.05
N PHE A 316 -17.84 -12.42 -7.10
CA PHE A 316 -17.05 -12.75 -8.27
C PHE A 316 -17.38 -14.15 -8.75
N LEU A 317 -17.68 -14.27 -10.01
CA LEU A 317 -17.84 -15.52 -10.73
C LEU A 317 -16.88 -15.56 -11.90
N SER A 318 -16.18 -16.65 -12.11
CA SER A 318 -15.35 -16.79 -13.30
C SER A 318 -15.29 -18.22 -13.79
N GLY A 319 -15.13 -18.37 -15.10
CA GLY A 319 -14.90 -19.65 -15.75
C GLY A 319 -13.98 -19.50 -16.94
N TYR A 320 -13.23 -20.55 -17.26
CA TYR A 320 -12.35 -20.55 -18.41
C TYR A 320 -12.29 -21.93 -19.09
N LEU A 321 -11.96 -21.90 -20.37
CA LEU A 321 -11.64 -23.05 -21.19
C LEU A 321 -10.37 -22.73 -21.98
N GLN A 322 -9.43 -23.66 -22.00
CA GLN A 322 -8.15 -23.54 -22.71
C GLN A 322 -7.80 -24.89 -23.36
N ASP A 323 -7.30 -24.84 -24.58
CA ASP A 323 -6.70 -25.97 -25.28
C ASP A 323 -5.23 -25.67 -25.59
N LYS A 324 -4.34 -26.55 -25.21
CA LYS A 324 -2.96 -26.57 -25.63
C LYS A 324 -2.87 -27.60 -26.73
N LEU A 325 -2.62 -27.12 -27.96
CA LEU A 325 -2.41 -27.91 -29.15
C LEU A 325 -0.91 -28.05 -29.42
N GLU A 326 -0.42 -29.28 -29.48
CA GLU A 326 0.94 -29.60 -29.90
C GLU A 326 0.88 -30.39 -31.24
N TYR A 327 1.32 -29.75 -32.30
CA TYR A 327 1.31 -30.37 -33.63
C TYR A 327 2.66 -30.19 -34.31
N GLN A 328 3.40 -31.30 -34.54
CA GLN A 328 4.75 -31.29 -35.07
C GLN A 328 5.69 -30.35 -34.31
N SER A 329 6.14 -29.27 -34.96
CA SER A 329 7.04 -28.26 -34.35
C SER A 329 6.29 -27.08 -33.76
N PHE A 330 4.97 -27.10 -33.66
CA PHE A 330 4.20 -25.94 -33.37
C PHE A 330 3.34 -26.16 -32.10
N ILE A 331 3.40 -25.24 -31.18
CA ILE A 331 2.63 -25.28 -29.94
C ILE A 331 1.71 -24.06 -29.92
N MET A 332 0.42 -24.29 -29.77
CA MET A 332 -0.56 -23.22 -29.65
C MET A 332 -1.40 -23.39 -28.38
N ASN A 333 -1.58 -22.31 -27.65
CA ASN A 333 -2.49 -22.22 -26.51
C ASN A 333 -3.66 -21.30 -26.90
N LEU A 334 -4.84 -21.83 -26.97
CA LEU A 334 -6.08 -21.08 -27.22
C LEU A 334 -6.93 -21.10 -25.94
N GLY A 335 -7.38 -19.95 -25.50
CA GLY A 335 -8.17 -19.87 -24.29
C GLY A 335 -9.21 -18.75 -24.35
N ILE A 336 -10.29 -18.98 -23.64
CA ILE A 336 -11.29 -17.96 -23.37
C ILE A 336 -11.66 -18.00 -21.88
N ARG A 337 -11.74 -16.83 -21.28
CA ARG A 337 -12.16 -16.67 -19.89
C ARG A 337 -13.34 -15.71 -19.82
N PHE A 338 -14.31 -16.06 -19.02
CA PHE A 338 -15.42 -15.23 -18.63
C PHE A 338 -15.29 -14.86 -17.16
N ASP A 339 -15.44 -13.57 -16.85
CA ASP A 339 -15.51 -13.05 -15.49
C ASP A 339 -16.78 -12.22 -15.33
N SER A 340 -17.46 -12.38 -14.21
CA SER A 340 -18.64 -11.59 -13.82
C SER A 340 -18.39 -11.04 -12.42
N PHE A 341 -18.53 -9.75 -12.26
CA PHE A 341 -18.45 -9.04 -10.99
C PHE A 341 -19.79 -8.39 -10.68
N ASP A 342 -20.35 -8.68 -9.53
CA ASP A 342 -21.57 -8.10 -8.99
C ASP A 342 -21.24 -7.30 -7.74
N PRO A 343 -21.25 -5.96 -7.77
CA PRO A 343 -20.94 -5.12 -6.62
C PRO A 343 -22.00 -5.17 -5.52
N GLN A 344 -23.21 -5.64 -5.83
CA GLN A 344 -24.38 -5.72 -4.92
C GLN A 344 -24.67 -4.40 -4.17
N SER A 345 -24.35 -3.27 -4.75
CA SER A 345 -24.46 -1.94 -4.16
C SER A 345 -25.27 -1.00 -5.04
N THR A 346 -25.38 0.23 -4.63
CA THR A 346 -26.07 1.31 -5.35
C THR A 346 -25.09 2.45 -5.63
N TYR A 347 -25.44 3.29 -6.60
CA TYR A 347 -24.73 4.52 -6.93
C TYR A 347 -25.72 5.64 -7.23
N ILE A 348 -25.25 6.89 -7.20
CA ILE A 348 -26.11 8.06 -7.50
C ILE A 348 -26.65 8.00 -8.92
N ASP A 349 -27.95 8.25 -9.08
CA ASP A 349 -28.61 8.20 -10.38
C ASP A 349 -28.12 9.29 -11.34
N SER A 350 -27.88 10.48 -10.83
CA SER A 350 -27.40 11.62 -11.62
C SER A 350 -26.19 12.29 -10.99
N LEU A 351 -25.10 12.42 -11.76
CA LEU A 351 -23.91 13.15 -11.31
C LEU A 351 -24.18 14.65 -11.08
N LEU A 352 -25.12 15.27 -11.80
CA LEU A 352 -25.47 16.68 -11.63
C LEU A 352 -26.57 16.93 -10.59
N ASN A 353 -27.21 15.87 -10.11
CA ASN A 353 -28.20 15.91 -9.05
C ASN A 353 -28.05 14.70 -8.12
N PRO A 354 -26.96 14.64 -7.33
CA PRO A 354 -26.67 13.47 -6.50
C PRO A 354 -27.67 13.22 -5.38
N GLU A 355 -28.49 14.21 -5.03
CA GLU A 355 -29.54 14.12 -4.01
C GLU A 355 -30.86 13.54 -4.55
N ALA A 356 -31.00 13.35 -5.88
CA ALA A 356 -32.21 12.85 -6.48
C ALA A 356 -32.51 11.37 -6.17
N GLY A 357 -31.50 10.60 -5.84
CA GLY A 357 -31.64 9.19 -5.48
C GLY A 357 -30.49 8.32 -5.94
N VAL A 358 -30.63 7.03 -5.64
CA VAL A 358 -29.63 6.01 -5.99
C VAL A 358 -30.28 4.90 -6.82
N ILE A 359 -29.49 4.32 -7.72
CA ILE A 359 -29.89 3.16 -8.52
C ILE A 359 -28.96 1.98 -8.27
N LYS A 360 -29.44 0.77 -8.52
CA LYS A 360 -28.67 -0.46 -8.33
C LYS A 360 -27.61 -0.59 -9.41
N SER A 361 -26.39 -0.97 -8.99
CA SER A 361 -25.27 -1.22 -9.90
C SER A 361 -25.49 -2.47 -10.76
N ASP A 362 -25.13 -2.37 -12.02
CA ASP A 362 -25.15 -3.49 -12.96
C ASP A 362 -23.97 -4.45 -12.75
N LYS A 363 -24.22 -5.73 -13.06
CA LYS A 363 -23.14 -6.72 -13.13
C LYS A 363 -22.18 -6.41 -14.27
N LYS A 364 -20.89 -6.51 -14.02
CA LYS A 364 -19.84 -6.31 -15.02
C LYS A 364 -19.40 -7.66 -15.57
N ASN A 365 -19.70 -7.92 -16.85
CA ASN A 365 -19.37 -9.16 -17.54
C ASN A 365 -18.20 -8.92 -18.51
N MET A 366 -17.18 -9.76 -18.44
CA MET A 366 -15.91 -9.58 -19.15
C MET A 366 -15.53 -10.86 -19.87
N TRP A 367 -15.16 -10.73 -21.14
CA TRP A 367 -14.64 -11.83 -21.95
C TRP A 367 -13.19 -11.61 -22.31
N SER A 368 -12.35 -12.57 -21.97
CA SER A 368 -10.88 -12.52 -22.11
C SER A 368 -10.39 -13.61 -23.05
N PRO A 369 -10.39 -13.39 -24.37
CA PRO A 369 -9.69 -14.28 -25.31
C PRO A 369 -8.18 -14.19 -25.09
N ARG A 370 -7.49 -15.32 -25.22
CA ARG A 370 -6.03 -15.44 -25.11
C ARG A 370 -5.50 -16.41 -26.13
N ILE A 371 -4.45 -16.01 -26.82
CA ILE A 371 -3.78 -16.81 -27.84
C ILE A 371 -2.28 -16.76 -27.54
N GLY A 372 -1.65 -17.92 -27.47
CA GLY A 372 -0.20 -18.05 -27.39
C GLY A 372 0.28 -19.03 -28.45
N VAL A 373 1.30 -18.67 -29.20
CA VAL A 373 1.90 -19.51 -30.21
C VAL A 373 3.40 -19.60 -29.97
N ALA A 374 3.96 -20.78 -29.97
CA ALA A 374 5.40 -21.00 -29.90
C ALA A 374 5.83 -21.89 -31.06
N TYR A 375 6.86 -21.43 -31.77
CA TYR A 375 7.41 -22.12 -32.93
C TYR A 375 8.92 -22.32 -32.77
N PRO A 376 9.39 -23.54 -32.51
CA PRO A 376 10.81 -23.87 -32.54
C PRO A 376 11.38 -23.66 -33.95
N ILE A 377 12.33 -22.74 -34.09
CA ILE A 377 13.02 -22.45 -35.35
C ILE A 377 14.28 -23.32 -35.51
N THR A 378 14.85 -23.73 -34.39
CA THR A 378 15.95 -24.69 -34.28
C THR A 378 15.74 -25.53 -33.00
N ASP A 379 16.59 -26.53 -32.79
CA ASP A 379 16.62 -27.32 -31.54
C ASP A 379 16.97 -26.45 -30.32
N GLU A 380 17.54 -25.27 -30.53
CA GLU A 380 18.03 -24.36 -29.51
C GLU A 380 17.28 -23.00 -29.48
N GLY A 381 16.38 -22.78 -30.44
CA GLY A 381 15.71 -21.47 -30.64
C GLY A 381 14.21 -21.58 -30.81
N ILE A 382 13.45 -20.74 -30.08
CA ILE A 382 11.99 -20.69 -30.09
C ILE A 382 11.53 -19.25 -30.32
N LEU A 383 10.65 -19.03 -31.30
CA LEU A 383 9.86 -17.82 -31.43
C LEU A 383 8.55 -18.00 -30.69
N HIS A 384 8.08 -16.94 -30.01
CA HIS A 384 6.77 -16.96 -29.41
C HIS A 384 6.00 -15.67 -29.68
N PHE A 385 4.70 -15.80 -29.78
CA PHE A 385 3.76 -14.70 -29.90
C PHE A 385 2.65 -14.91 -28.87
N SER A 386 2.24 -13.85 -28.19
CA SER A 386 1.06 -13.87 -27.31
C SER A 386 0.16 -12.67 -27.56
N TYR A 387 -1.14 -12.93 -27.46
CA TYR A 387 -2.20 -11.93 -27.51
C TYR A 387 -3.21 -12.25 -26.43
N GLY A 388 -3.70 -11.22 -25.72
CA GLY A 388 -4.71 -11.46 -24.72
C GLY A 388 -5.41 -10.19 -24.22
N HIS A 389 -6.65 -10.40 -23.75
CA HIS A 389 -7.41 -9.41 -23.00
C HIS A 389 -7.30 -9.70 -21.51
N PHE A 390 -7.09 -8.65 -20.74
CA PHE A 390 -6.98 -8.70 -19.28
C PHE A 390 -7.88 -7.62 -18.68
N TYR A 391 -8.58 -7.96 -17.61
CA TYR A 391 -9.43 -7.03 -16.90
C TYR A 391 -8.99 -6.92 -15.44
N GLN A 392 -9.01 -5.70 -14.91
CA GLN A 392 -8.71 -5.42 -13.52
C GLN A 392 -9.84 -4.56 -12.93
N MET A 393 -10.53 -5.11 -11.92
CA MET A 393 -11.53 -4.33 -11.18
C MET A 393 -10.87 -3.17 -10.44
N PRO A 394 -11.53 -2.01 -10.37
CA PRO A 394 -11.14 -0.94 -9.46
C PRO A 394 -11.01 -1.44 -8.01
N THR A 395 -10.25 -0.72 -7.19
CA THR A 395 -10.20 -1.02 -5.77
C THR A 395 -11.59 -0.90 -5.16
N MET A 396 -11.94 -1.78 -4.22
CA MET A 396 -13.26 -1.78 -3.60
C MET A 396 -13.61 -0.43 -2.94
N ARG A 397 -12.61 0.28 -2.44
CA ARG A 397 -12.79 1.62 -1.90
C ARG A 397 -13.34 2.59 -2.95
N ASN A 398 -12.86 2.56 -4.19
CA ASN A 398 -13.35 3.45 -5.25
C ASN A 398 -14.79 3.13 -5.65
N LEU A 399 -15.24 1.90 -5.40
CA LEU A 399 -16.63 1.48 -5.66
C LEU A 399 -17.56 1.87 -4.52
N PHE A 400 -17.12 1.76 -3.26
CA PHE A 400 -18.02 1.74 -2.10
C PHE A 400 -17.80 2.91 -1.13
N LEU A 401 -16.79 3.78 -1.35
CA LEU A 401 -16.61 4.93 -0.49
C LEU A 401 -17.90 5.77 -0.44
N THR A 402 -18.51 5.84 0.74
CA THR A 402 -19.73 6.60 0.96
C THR A 402 -19.38 7.90 1.66
N ASN A 403 -19.83 9.03 1.13
CA ASN A 403 -19.82 10.31 1.81
C ASN A 403 -21.15 11.01 1.59
N ILE A 404 -21.63 11.68 2.60
CA ILE A 404 -22.85 12.47 2.53
C ILE A 404 -22.50 13.87 2.05
N PHE A 405 -23.36 14.39 1.18
CA PHE A 405 -23.30 15.73 0.65
C PHE A 405 -23.68 16.73 1.77
N GLY A 406 -22.70 17.42 2.33
CA GLY A 406 -22.97 18.37 3.42
C GLY A 406 -21.93 19.44 3.55
N ALA A 407 -22.40 20.67 3.73
CA ALA A 407 -21.73 21.81 4.35
C ALA A 407 -20.28 22.11 3.89
N GLY A 408 -20.10 22.53 2.63
CA GLY A 408 -18.94 23.35 2.23
C GLY A 408 -17.61 22.62 1.96
N LEU A 409 -17.54 21.30 2.09
CA LEU A 409 -16.38 20.49 1.71
C LEU A 409 -16.74 19.60 0.53
N SER A 410 -15.80 19.42 -0.40
CA SER A 410 -15.96 18.52 -1.54
C SER A 410 -15.71 17.06 -1.11
N PRO A 411 -16.73 16.26 -0.78
CA PRO A 411 -16.54 14.88 -0.42
C PRO A 411 -16.10 14.07 -1.66
N THR A 412 -15.25 13.09 -1.46
CA THR A 412 -14.99 12.07 -2.50
C THR A 412 -15.92 10.91 -2.26
N ILE A 413 -16.71 10.56 -3.27
CA ILE A 413 -17.66 9.44 -3.20
C ILE A 413 -17.20 8.25 -4.03
N GLY A 414 -17.58 7.05 -3.60
CA GLY A 414 -17.43 5.83 -4.40
C GLY A 414 -18.49 5.79 -5.51
N TYR A 415 -18.16 5.07 -6.57
CA TYR A 415 -19.10 4.88 -7.70
C TYR A 415 -19.12 3.40 -8.07
N SER A 416 -20.13 2.68 -7.58
CA SER A 416 -20.18 1.22 -7.71
C SER A 416 -20.47 0.73 -9.13
N ASP A 417 -20.81 1.64 -10.05
CA ASP A 417 -20.98 1.32 -11.49
C ASP A 417 -19.68 1.43 -12.31
N LEU A 418 -18.53 1.66 -11.69
CA LEU A 418 -17.24 1.69 -12.39
C LEU A 418 -17.00 0.41 -13.18
N LYS A 419 -16.50 0.59 -14.41
CA LYS A 419 -16.07 -0.50 -15.28
C LYS A 419 -14.69 -1.03 -14.88
N PRO A 420 -14.41 -2.31 -15.10
CA PRO A 420 -13.05 -2.83 -14.96
C PRO A 420 -12.14 -2.21 -16.03
N GLN A 421 -10.91 -1.90 -15.62
CA GLN A 421 -9.86 -1.47 -16.54
C GLN A 421 -9.53 -2.62 -17.48
N LYS A 422 -9.46 -2.36 -18.78
CA LYS A 422 -9.18 -3.34 -19.83
C LYS A 422 -7.79 -3.13 -20.41
N THR A 423 -6.99 -4.17 -20.45
CA THR A 423 -5.70 -4.19 -21.14
C THR A 423 -5.75 -5.19 -22.29
N VAL A 424 -5.44 -4.73 -23.48
CA VAL A 424 -5.14 -5.60 -24.65
C VAL A 424 -3.63 -5.62 -24.83
N MET A 425 -3.04 -6.82 -24.76
CA MET A 425 -1.59 -7.01 -24.82
C MET A 425 -1.21 -7.84 -26.03
N TYR A 426 -0.16 -7.39 -26.70
CA TYR A 426 0.55 -8.10 -27.75
C TYR A 426 2.01 -8.26 -27.34
N GLU A 427 2.55 -9.45 -27.53
CA GLU A 427 3.96 -9.73 -27.25
C GLU A 427 4.51 -10.67 -28.32
N PHE A 428 5.69 -10.33 -28.82
CA PHE A 428 6.46 -11.18 -29.72
C PHE A 428 7.88 -11.31 -29.16
N GLY A 429 8.39 -12.53 -29.11
CA GLY A 429 9.72 -12.74 -28.54
C GLY A 429 10.42 -13.96 -29.13
N MET A 430 11.71 -14.03 -28.83
CA MET A 430 12.59 -15.10 -29.20
C MET A 430 13.41 -15.54 -27.98
N GLN A 431 13.50 -16.84 -27.81
CA GLN A 431 14.36 -17.48 -26.84
C GLN A 431 15.40 -18.31 -27.58
N GLN A 432 16.69 -18.09 -27.31
CA GLN A 432 17.79 -18.77 -27.98
C GLN A 432 18.81 -19.27 -26.97
N GLN A 433 19.10 -20.54 -27.00
CA GLN A 433 20.25 -21.09 -26.31
C GLN A 433 21.50 -20.85 -27.18
N LEU A 434 22.50 -20.16 -26.64
CA LEU A 434 23.75 -19.83 -27.31
C LEU A 434 24.84 -20.87 -27.03
N SER A 435 24.75 -21.53 -25.89
CA SER A 435 25.64 -22.62 -25.50
C SER A 435 24.97 -23.48 -24.44
N ARG A 436 25.62 -24.57 -24.04
CA ARG A 436 25.14 -25.45 -22.96
C ARG A 436 24.76 -24.71 -21.65
N PHE A 437 25.38 -23.55 -21.40
CA PHE A 437 25.21 -22.81 -20.16
C PHE A 437 24.59 -21.42 -20.34
N ILE A 438 24.44 -20.93 -21.57
CA ILE A 438 24.02 -19.55 -21.85
C ILE A 438 22.77 -19.57 -22.71
N ALA A 439 21.75 -18.85 -22.29
CA ALA A 439 20.54 -18.57 -23.04
C ALA A 439 20.21 -17.09 -23.03
N ILE A 440 19.67 -16.58 -24.13
CA ILE A 440 19.14 -15.23 -24.28
C ILE A 440 17.64 -15.33 -24.53
N ASN A 441 16.87 -14.44 -23.90
CA ASN A 441 15.48 -14.21 -24.22
C ASN A 441 15.27 -12.74 -24.52
N GLY A 442 14.61 -12.43 -25.62
CA GLY A 442 14.22 -11.07 -26.00
C GLY A 442 12.76 -11.02 -26.39
N SER A 443 12.02 -10.03 -25.93
CA SER A 443 10.66 -9.78 -26.37
C SER A 443 10.37 -8.30 -26.57
N VAL A 444 9.45 -8.01 -27.48
CA VAL A 444 8.83 -6.70 -27.68
C VAL A 444 7.37 -6.81 -27.32
N PHE A 445 6.84 -5.80 -26.65
CA PHE A 445 5.44 -5.83 -26.22
C PHE A 445 4.76 -4.48 -26.44
N TYR A 446 3.45 -4.55 -26.62
CA TYR A 446 2.55 -3.41 -26.68
C TYR A 446 1.31 -3.69 -25.84
N LYS A 447 0.91 -2.73 -25.01
CA LYS A 447 -0.30 -2.79 -24.16
C LYS A 447 -1.14 -1.55 -24.43
N ASP A 448 -2.39 -1.75 -24.79
CA ASP A 448 -3.44 -0.72 -24.85
C ASP A 448 -4.32 -0.87 -23.60
N ILE A 449 -4.35 0.16 -22.75
CA ILE A 449 -5.07 0.17 -21.49
C ILE A 449 -6.20 1.18 -21.59
N ARG A 450 -7.42 0.74 -21.35
CA ARG A 450 -8.64 1.53 -21.41
C ARG A 450 -9.39 1.49 -20.10
N ASP A 451 -10.31 2.45 -19.94
CA ASP A 451 -11.15 2.57 -18.75
C ASP A 451 -10.34 2.80 -17.46
N LEU A 452 -9.19 3.47 -17.54
CA LEU A 452 -8.46 3.94 -16.37
C LEU A 452 -9.31 4.92 -15.56
N LEU A 453 -9.13 4.90 -14.25
CA LEU A 453 -9.88 5.77 -13.35
C LEU A 453 -9.30 7.18 -13.34
N ALA A 454 -10.20 8.16 -13.42
CA ALA A 454 -9.92 9.56 -13.12
C ALA A 454 -10.85 10.02 -11.99
N LEU A 455 -10.31 10.81 -11.06
CA LEU A 455 -11.10 11.51 -10.05
C LEU A 455 -11.56 12.84 -10.65
N GLN A 456 -12.87 13.05 -10.75
CA GLN A 456 -13.43 14.25 -11.32
C GLN A 456 -14.20 15.04 -10.27
N SER A 457 -14.04 16.37 -10.25
CA SER A 457 -14.89 17.28 -9.51
C SER A 457 -16.18 17.52 -10.31
N ILE A 458 -17.31 17.43 -9.63
CA ILE A 458 -18.66 17.70 -10.18
C ILE A 458 -19.24 18.86 -9.39
N ASN A 459 -19.55 19.95 -10.10
CA ASN A 459 -20.26 21.08 -9.55
C ASN A 459 -21.77 20.86 -9.77
N TYR A 460 -22.58 21.08 -8.74
CA TYR A 460 -24.03 20.95 -8.80
C TYR A 460 -24.69 21.99 -7.90
N ASN A 461 -25.97 22.19 -8.07
CA ASN A 461 -26.74 23.08 -7.22
C ASN A 461 -27.61 22.25 -6.28
N SER A 462 -27.19 22.14 -5.02
CA SER A 462 -27.96 21.44 -3.98
C SER A 462 -29.26 22.20 -3.68
N PRO A 463 -30.41 21.54 -3.65
CA PRO A 463 -31.64 22.15 -3.16
C PRO A 463 -31.56 22.64 -1.72
N THR A 464 -30.73 21.99 -0.92
CA THR A 464 -30.57 22.27 0.53
C THR A 464 -29.47 23.28 0.80
N TYR A 465 -28.31 23.18 0.09
CA TYR A 465 -27.10 23.94 0.42
C TYR A 465 -26.69 24.95 -0.67
N GLY A 466 -27.39 25.00 -1.82
CA GLY A 466 -27.03 25.86 -2.94
C GLY A 466 -25.83 25.32 -3.73
N PRO A 467 -24.99 26.20 -4.34
CA PRO A 467 -23.85 25.79 -5.13
C PRO A 467 -22.88 24.90 -4.32
N SER A 468 -22.67 23.67 -4.77
CA SER A 468 -21.93 22.64 -4.08
C SER A 468 -21.05 21.86 -5.06
N SER A 469 -20.05 21.16 -4.57
CA SER A 469 -19.20 20.29 -5.39
C SER A 469 -18.82 19.01 -4.65
N TYR A 470 -18.52 17.96 -5.41
CA TYR A 470 -17.99 16.71 -4.89
C TYR A 470 -17.05 16.07 -5.92
N ALA A 471 -16.25 15.11 -5.47
CA ALA A 471 -15.36 14.35 -6.34
C ALA A 471 -15.86 12.91 -6.49
N VAL A 472 -15.75 12.36 -7.70
CA VAL A 472 -16.17 10.99 -8.00
C VAL A 472 -15.16 10.33 -8.95
N TYR A 473 -14.90 9.03 -8.74
CA TYR A 473 -14.10 8.25 -9.68
C TYR A 473 -14.93 7.86 -10.89
N LEU A 474 -14.39 8.08 -12.09
CA LEU A 474 -15.01 7.71 -13.37
C LEU A 474 -13.98 7.05 -14.29
N ASN A 475 -14.44 6.19 -15.22
CA ASN A 475 -13.60 5.59 -16.25
C ASN A 475 -13.42 6.55 -17.42
N LYS A 476 -12.39 7.37 -17.41
CA LYS A 476 -12.17 8.42 -18.43
C LYS A 476 -10.83 8.36 -19.12
N ASP A 477 -9.86 7.70 -18.50
CA ASP A 477 -8.47 7.74 -18.93
C ASP A 477 -8.06 6.50 -19.73
N TYR A 478 -7.02 6.67 -20.52
CA TYR A 478 -6.38 5.60 -21.26
C TYR A 478 -4.86 5.72 -21.16
N SER A 479 -4.18 4.62 -21.41
CA SER A 479 -2.72 4.55 -21.44
C SER A 479 -2.27 3.56 -22.50
N MET A 480 -1.08 3.79 -23.02
CA MET A 480 -0.35 2.83 -23.83
C MET A 480 1.02 2.56 -23.22
N VAL A 481 1.43 1.31 -23.27
CA VAL A 481 2.78 0.88 -22.84
C VAL A 481 3.40 0.08 -23.97
N LYS A 482 4.60 0.47 -24.39
CA LYS A 482 5.38 -0.26 -25.39
C LYS A 482 6.80 -0.42 -24.90
N GLY A 483 7.41 -1.56 -25.20
CA GLY A 483 8.75 -1.80 -24.69
C GLY A 483 9.41 -3.04 -25.24
N ILE A 484 10.64 -3.20 -24.79
CA ILE A 484 11.53 -4.34 -25.14
C ILE A 484 12.08 -4.88 -23.83
N THR A 485 12.11 -6.19 -23.68
CA THR A 485 12.82 -6.87 -22.60
C THR A 485 13.90 -7.76 -23.18
N LEU A 486 15.08 -7.76 -22.56
CA LEU A 486 16.20 -8.62 -22.91
C LEU A 486 16.70 -9.27 -21.63
N SER A 487 16.81 -10.60 -21.63
CA SER A 487 17.39 -11.30 -20.48
C SER A 487 18.45 -12.30 -20.94
N LEU A 488 19.55 -12.35 -20.20
CA LEU A 488 20.63 -13.30 -20.38
C LEU A 488 20.74 -14.17 -19.12
N THR A 489 20.63 -15.46 -19.31
CA THR A 489 20.80 -16.45 -18.26
C THR A 489 22.04 -17.26 -18.51
N LYS A 490 22.99 -17.21 -17.60
CA LYS A 490 24.14 -18.13 -17.56
C LYS A 490 23.93 -19.07 -16.38
N ARG A 491 23.70 -20.34 -16.65
CA ARG A 491 23.69 -21.38 -15.62
C ARG A 491 25.11 -21.60 -15.08
N ARG A 492 25.22 -22.09 -13.85
CA ARG A 492 26.51 -22.38 -13.27
C ARG A 492 27.29 -23.36 -14.16
N ASP A 493 28.43 -22.93 -14.62
CA ASP A 493 29.39 -23.74 -15.35
C ASP A 493 30.35 -24.40 -14.36
N PRO A 494 30.53 -25.73 -14.37
CA PRO A 494 31.44 -26.44 -13.49
C PRO A 494 32.91 -25.96 -13.56
N GLN A 495 33.35 -25.48 -14.71
CA GLN A 495 34.74 -25.02 -14.92
C GLN A 495 34.94 -23.61 -14.33
N THR A 496 34.10 -22.69 -14.73
CA THR A 496 34.20 -21.27 -14.28
C THR A 496 33.57 -21.02 -12.94
N LYS A 497 32.74 -21.96 -12.44
CA LYS A 497 31.96 -21.85 -11.19
C LYS A 497 30.99 -20.65 -11.16
N THR A 498 30.85 -19.94 -12.27
CA THR A 498 30.06 -18.73 -12.39
C THR A 498 28.65 -19.01 -12.89
N SER A 499 27.70 -18.24 -12.36
CA SER A 499 26.33 -18.09 -12.89
C SER A 499 25.98 -16.60 -12.98
N ALA A 500 25.12 -16.26 -13.93
CA ALA A 500 24.68 -14.89 -14.09
C ALA A 500 23.22 -14.88 -14.57
N PHE A 501 22.48 -13.90 -14.09
CA PHE A 501 21.20 -13.50 -14.63
C PHE A 501 21.20 -11.99 -14.82
N ILE A 502 21.03 -11.55 -16.06
CA ILE A 502 21.00 -10.14 -16.42
C ILE A 502 19.69 -9.88 -17.13
N ASP A 503 18.98 -8.87 -16.70
CA ASP A 503 17.70 -8.45 -17.23
C ASP A 503 17.72 -6.96 -17.53
N TYR A 504 17.30 -6.60 -18.73
CA TYR A 504 17.17 -5.22 -19.17
C TYR A 504 15.80 -5.01 -19.77
N SER A 505 15.12 -3.97 -19.32
CA SER A 505 13.84 -3.53 -19.85
C SER A 505 13.94 -2.07 -20.31
N TYR A 506 13.48 -1.83 -21.51
CA TYR A 506 13.16 -0.51 -22.01
C TYR A 506 11.66 -0.41 -22.22
N GLN A 507 11.01 0.62 -21.65
CA GLN A 507 9.59 0.87 -21.91
C GLN A 507 9.27 2.35 -21.91
N THR A 508 8.21 2.69 -22.63
CA THR A 508 7.54 4.00 -22.52
C THR A 508 6.10 3.79 -22.11
N THR A 509 5.65 4.55 -21.11
CA THR A 509 4.29 4.51 -20.60
C THR A 509 3.68 5.89 -20.70
N GLU A 510 2.71 6.04 -21.58
CA GLU A 510 2.09 7.32 -21.93
C GLU A 510 0.57 7.22 -21.76
N GLY A 511 -0.08 8.31 -21.41
CA GLY A 511 -1.54 8.39 -21.26
C GLY A 511 -2.03 9.82 -21.29
N ASN A 512 -3.33 9.99 -21.17
CA ASN A 512 -3.96 11.31 -21.21
C ASN A 512 -4.05 12.00 -19.84
N SER A 513 -3.55 11.38 -18.77
CA SER A 513 -3.54 11.95 -17.42
C SER A 513 -2.37 11.39 -16.63
N VAL A 514 -1.70 12.21 -15.83
CA VAL A 514 -0.53 11.82 -15.02
C VAL A 514 -0.90 10.83 -13.92
N THR A 515 -1.98 11.11 -13.24
CA THR A 515 -2.56 10.30 -12.16
C THR A 515 -4.07 10.39 -12.17
N SER A 516 -4.75 9.48 -11.48
CA SER A 516 -6.21 9.53 -11.35
C SER A 516 -6.75 10.80 -10.67
N GLY A 517 -5.92 11.54 -9.95
CA GLY A 517 -6.29 12.78 -9.28
C GLY A 517 -6.02 14.06 -10.06
N SER A 518 -5.34 14.01 -11.22
CA SER A 518 -4.91 15.21 -11.95
C SER A 518 -6.09 16.13 -12.29
N PHE A 519 -7.16 15.61 -12.82
CA PHE A 519 -8.35 16.39 -13.16
C PHE A 519 -9.01 17.07 -11.96
N TYR A 520 -9.01 16.41 -10.83
CA TYR A 520 -9.58 16.95 -9.60
C TYR A 520 -8.80 18.17 -9.10
N PHE A 521 -7.47 18.08 -9.06
CA PHE A 521 -6.63 19.18 -8.60
C PHE A 521 -6.70 20.37 -9.54
N ASN A 522 -6.69 20.15 -10.85
CA ASN A 522 -6.79 21.23 -11.84
C ASN A 522 -8.17 21.92 -11.78
N ALA A 523 -9.25 21.15 -11.57
CA ALA A 523 -10.57 21.73 -11.38
C ALA A 523 -10.69 22.59 -10.11
N LEU A 524 -9.94 22.28 -9.04
CA LEU A 524 -9.89 23.11 -7.83
C LEU A 524 -9.14 24.45 -8.05
N THR A 525 -8.15 24.46 -8.95
CA THR A 525 -7.40 25.68 -9.29
C THR A 525 -8.07 26.52 -10.38
N GLY A 526 -9.17 26.04 -10.97
CA GLY A 526 -9.91 26.69 -12.04
C GLY A 526 -9.23 26.58 -13.41
N GLU A 527 -8.26 25.70 -13.55
CA GLU A 527 -7.56 25.43 -14.81
C GLU A 527 -8.31 24.35 -15.61
N GLU A 528 -8.65 24.66 -16.87
CA GLU A 528 -9.08 23.64 -17.83
C GLU A 528 -7.85 22.87 -18.33
N GLU A 529 -7.79 21.59 -18.05
CA GLU A 529 -6.71 20.73 -18.51
C GLU A 529 -6.87 20.39 -20.00
N GLU A 530 -5.93 20.84 -20.81
CA GLU A 530 -5.83 20.38 -22.19
C GLU A 530 -5.41 18.90 -22.19
N LYS A 531 -6.21 18.03 -22.82
CA LYS A 531 -5.90 16.59 -22.92
C LYS A 531 -4.66 16.38 -23.79
N LYS A 532 -3.52 16.17 -23.15
CA LYS A 532 -2.22 15.88 -23.80
C LYS A 532 -1.79 14.46 -23.45
N ILE A 533 -1.12 13.81 -24.39
CA ILE A 533 -0.42 12.55 -24.11
C ILE A 533 0.86 12.88 -23.36
N VAL A 534 0.99 12.40 -22.14
CA VAL A 534 2.12 12.66 -21.24
C VAL A 534 2.65 11.35 -20.65
N PRO A 535 3.93 11.31 -20.25
CA PRO A 535 4.45 10.18 -19.49
C PRO A 535 3.68 10.00 -18.19
N LEU A 536 3.34 8.75 -17.85
CA LEU A 536 2.64 8.46 -16.61
C LEU A 536 3.60 8.38 -15.43
N GLY A 537 3.11 8.68 -14.22
CA GLY A 537 3.93 8.74 -13.00
C GLY A 537 4.67 7.45 -12.64
N TRP A 538 4.31 6.32 -13.24
CA TRP A 538 5.01 5.04 -13.07
C TRP A 538 5.91 4.67 -14.26
N ASP A 539 6.10 5.57 -15.24
CA ASP A 539 7.00 5.34 -16.36
C ASP A 539 8.46 5.31 -15.88
N GLN A 540 9.10 4.17 -16.07
CA GLN A 540 10.51 3.97 -15.78
C GLN A 540 11.16 3.39 -17.03
N SER A 541 11.73 4.27 -17.86
CA SER A 541 12.10 3.91 -19.23
C SER A 541 13.18 2.86 -19.32
N HIS A 542 14.18 2.89 -18.44
CA HIS A 542 15.26 1.91 -18.45
C HIS A 542 15.38 1.26 -17.08
N VAL A 543 15.35 -0.07 -17.05
CA VAL A 543 15.60 -0.86 -15.85
C VAL A 543 16.61 -1.96 -16.21
N PHE A 544 17.70 -1.99 -15.49
CA PHE A 544 18.74 -3.01 -15.62
C PHE A 544 18.92 -3.69 -14.26
N ASN A 545 18.82 -5.03 -14.23
CA ASN A 545 19.07 -5.84 -13.07
C ASN A 545 20.13 -6.89 -13.44
N ALA A 546 21.08 -7.11 -12.56
CA ALA A 546 22.10 -8.13 -12.73
C ALA A 546 22.35 -8.89 -11.43
N THR A 547 22.38 -10.20 -11.50
CA THR A 547 22.86 -11.07 -10.45
C THR A 547 23.99 -11.89 -11.00
N VAL A 548 25.18 -11.75 -10.42
CA VAL A 548 26.37 -12.52 -10.79
C VAL A 548 26.88 -13.25 -9.57
N SER A 549 27.11 -14.55 -9.72
CA SER A 549 27.52 -15.36 -8.59
C SER A 549 28.68 -16.30 -8.99
N VAL A 550 29.62 -16.48 -8.09
CA VAL A 550 30.66 -17.52 -8.13
C VAL A 550 30.38 -18.48 -6.97
N THR A 551 30.16 -19.76 -7.26
CA THR A 551 29.78 -20.72 -6.21
C THR A 551 30.49 -22.05 -6.36
N GLU A 552 31.04 -22.52 -5.25
CA GLU A 552 31.57 -23.87 -5.09
C GLU A 552 30.58 -24.66 -4.21
N PRO A 553 29.82 -25.60 -4.78
CA PRO A 553 28.90 -26.41 -4.00
C PRO A 553 29.63 -27.48 -3.18
N GLY A 554 28.95 -28.00 -2.17
CA GLY A 554 29.43 -29.09 -1.34
C GLY A 554 29.40 -28.77 0.16
N VAL A 555 29.80 -29.75 0.95
CA VAL A 555 29.77 -29.67 2.42
C VAL A 555 30.64 -28.52 2.94
N ASN A 556 31.76 -28.23 2.26
CA ASN A 556 32.65 -27.11 2.54
C ASN A 556 32.54 -26.01 1.45
N GLY A 557 31.40 -25.96 0.78
CA GLY A 557 31.15 -25.03 -0.31
C GLY A 557 31.19 -23.56 0.13
N TRP A 558 31.36 -22.68 -0.83
CA TRP A 558 31.32 -21.23 -0.61
C TRP A 558 30.68 -20.54 -1.83
N GLY A 559 30.24 -19.33 -1.63
CA GLY A 559 29.73 -18.53 -2.74
C GLY A 559 29.79 -17.05 -2.46
N LEU A 560 30.06 -16.30 -3.53
CA LEU A 560 30.01 -14.84 -3.58
C LEU A 560 29.01 -14.44 -4.66
N SER A 561 28.07 -13.57 -4.30
CA SER A 561 27.06 -13.06 -5.22
C SER A 561 27.00 -11.55 -5.14
N PHE A 562 26.87 -10.90 -6.30
CA PHE A 562 26.57 -9.50 -6.43
C PHE A 562 25.19 -9.35 -7.08
N ILE A 563 24.39 -8.44 -6.54
CA ILE A 563 23.04 -8.11 -7.04
C ILE A 563 23.04 -6.62 -7.30
N GLY A 564 23.04 -6.25 -8.58
CA GLY A 564 23.04 -4.87 -9.04
C GLY A 564 21.69 -4.47 -9.64
N LYS A 565 21.27 -3.25 -9.37
CA LYS A 565 20.11 -2.61 -10.02
C LYS A 565 20.50 -1.20 -10.45
N LEU A 566 20.12 -0.86 -11.70
CA LEU A 566 20.24 0.48 -12.26
C LEU A 566 18.93 0.81 -12.97
N SER A 567 18.34 1.97 -12.71
CA SER A 567 17.12 2.40 -13.39
C SER A 567 17.05 3.91 -13.54
N THR A 568 16.37 4.37 -14.59
CA THR A 568 16.00 5.78 -14.72
C THR A 568 15.07 6.18 -13.57
N GLY A 569 15.14 7.43 -13.14
CA GLY A 569 14.19 8.00 -12.21
C GLY A 569 12.78 8.05 -12.80
N TRP A 570 11.79 8.12 -11.93
CA TRP A 570 10.41 8.38 -12.32
C TRP A 570 10.24 9.78 -12.88
N PRO A 571 9.29 10.00 -13.81
CA PRO A 571 8.99 11.32 -14.30
C PRO A 571 8.39 12.20 -13.21
N TYR A 572 8.59 13.50 -13.34
CA TYR A 572 7.99 14.53 -12.50
C TYR A 572 7.66 15.77 -13.32
N THR A 573 6.77 16.60 -12.81
CA THR A 573 6.45 17.90 -13.41
C THR A 573 7.37 18.95 -12.83
N PRO A 574 8.26 19.59 -13.62
CA PRO A 574 9.06 20.71 -13.15
C PRO A 574 8.17 21.87 -12.70
N ASN A 575 8.56 22.55 -11.64
CA ASN A 575 7.95 23.80 -11.20
C ASN A 575 9.03 24.88 -11.16
N ILE A 576 9.25 25.53 -12.29
CA ILE A 576 10.30 26.55 -12.41
C ILE A 576 9.68 27.91 -12.06
N PRO A 577 10.03 28.50 -10.92
CA PRO A 577 9.52 29.80 -10.52
C PRO A 577 9.87 30.85 -11.60
N PHE A 578 8.91 31.69 -11.96
CA PHE A 578 9.09 32.79 -12.89
C PHE A 578 9.37 32.40 -14.35
N ALA A 579 9.15 31.13 -14.76
CA ALA A 579 9.45 30.68 -16.12
C ALA A 579 8.54 31.26 -17.21
N GLY A 580 7.42 31.89 -16.85
CA GLY A 580 6.48 32.50 -17.81
C GLY A 580 5.71 31.47 -18.68
N TYR A 581 5.88 30.17 -18.45
CA TYR A 581 5.14 29.09 -19.09
C TYR A 581 4.84 27.96 -18.10
N VAL A 582 3.79 27.21 -18.37
CA VAL A 582 3.44 26.01 -17.58
C VAL A 582 4.11 24.80 -18.22
N PRO A 583 5.02 24.11 -17.54
CA PRO A 583 5.65 22.89 -18.06
C PRO A 583 4.61 21.79 -18.31
N LEU A 584 4.89 20.94 -19.30
CA LEU A 584 4.08 19.75 -19.50
C LEU A 584 4.17 18.82 -18.28
N PRO A 585 3.06 18.22 -17.85
CA PRO A 585 3.08 17.26 -16.78
C PRO A 585 4.07 16.11 -17.05
N ASN A 586 4.84 15.73 -16.03
CA ASN A 586 5.85 14.66 -16.11
C ASN A 586 6.89 14.83 -17.23
N SER A 587 7.20 16.07 -17.60
CA SER A 587 8.12 16.38 -18.71
C SER A 587 9.60 16.15 -18.38
N ASP A 588 9.95 15.95 -17.13
CA ASP A 588 11.33 15.71 -16.71
C ASP A 588 11.44 14.46 -15.82
N ARG A 589 12.66 14.00 -15.52
CA ARG A 589 12.93 12.77 -14.78
C ARG A 589 13.81 13.01 -13.58
N LYS A 590 13.46 12.35 -12.48
CA LYS A 590 14.29 12.25 -11.28
C LYS A 590 15.64 11.60 -11.60
N PRO A 591 16.68 11.81 -10.77
CA PRO A 591 17.98 11.18 -10.93
C PRO A 591 17.91 9.64 -11.01
N PHE A 592 18.93 9.06 -11.66
CA PHE A 592 19.08 7.60 -11.72
C PHE A 592 19.09 6.97 -10.34
N GLN A 593 18.48 5.81 -10.25
CA GLN A 593 18.47 4.98 -9.04
C GLN A 593 19.39 3.79 -9.25
N GLN A 594 20.30 3.55 -8.32
CA GLN A 594 21.23 2.42 -8.39
C GLN A 594 21.48 1.80 -7.03
N SER A 595 21.70 0.50 -7.00
CA SER A 595 22.15 -0.24 -5.81
C SER A 595 23.01 -1.41 -6.20
N LEU A 596 23.95 -1.75 -5.36
CA LEU A 596 24.76 -2.97 -5.45
C LEU A 596 24.80 -3.64 -4.09
N ASP A 597 24.26 -4.86 -4.03
CA ASP A 597 24.29 -5.68 -2.83
C ASP A 597 25.25 -6.85 -2.99
N MET A 598 25.83 -7.31 -1.91
CA MET A 598 26.76 -8.43 -1.88
C MET A 598 26.30 -9.48 -0.88
N ARG A 599 26.43 -10.74 -1.23
CA ARG A 599 26.27 -11.88 -0.32
C ARG A 599 27.48 -12.81 -0.45
N LEU A 600 28.14 -13.08 0.66
CA LEU A 600 29.18 -14.10 0.81
C LEU A 600 28.62 -15.19 1.74
N PHE A 601 28.84 -16.45 1.41
CA PHE A 601 28.52 -17.56 2.31
C PHE A 601 29.59 -18.63 2.31
N LYS A 602 29.67 -19.37 3.41
CA LYS A 602 30.53 -20.53 3.59
C LYS A 602 29.76 -21.64 4.29
N ASN A 603 29.73 -22.82 3.67
CA ASN A 603 29.18 -24.03 4.27
C ASN A 603 30.27 -24.79 5.02
N PHE A 604 29.93 -25.41 6.12
CA PHE A 604 30.73 -26.34 6.85
C PHE A 604 29.86 -27.33 7.62
N SER A 605 30.40 -28.50 7.93
CA SER A 605 29.68 -29.48 8.74
C SER A 605 30.47 -29.83 9.96
N LEU A 606 29.79 -29.94 11.09
CA LEU A 606 30.32 -30.47 12.31
C LEU A 606 29.52 -31.75 12.67
N SER A 607 30.21 -32.90 12.61
CA SER A 607 29.53 -34.20 12.65
C SER A 607 28.46 -34.33 11.55
N ASN A 608 27.21 -34.61 11.89
CA ASN A 608 26.08 -34.72 10.93
C ASN A 608 25.24 -33.47 10.78
N ILE A 609 25.68 -32.32 11.37
CA ILE A 609 24.96 -31.05 11.32
C ILE A 609 25.69 -30.13 10.34
N GLY A 610 24.95 -29.67 9.32
CA GLY A 610 25.43 -28.66 8.38
C GLY A 610 25.15 -27.26 8.88
N PHE A 611 26.13 -26.38 8.72
CA PHE A 611 26.06 -24.97 9.04
C PHE A 611 26.35 -24.13 7.79
N GLU A 612 25.66 -23.01 7.65
CA GLU A 612 26.01 -21.95 6.70
C GLU A 612 26.28 -20.66 7.48
N LEU A 613 27.49 -20.15 7.34
CA LEU A 613 27.82 -18.78 7.77
C LEU A 613 27.68 -17.87 6.56
N PHE A 614 26.98 -16.77 6.68
CA PHE A 614 26.83 -15.81 5.59
C PHE A 614 27.00 -14.36 6.06
N LEU A 615 27.49 -13.53 5.15
CA LEU A 615 27.55 -12.08 5.24
C LEU A 615 26.74 -11.47 4.10
N LYS A 616 25.82 -10.58 4.42
CA LYS A 616 25.12 -9.76 3.44
C LYS A 616 25.46 -8.29 3.68
N VAL A 617 25.86 -7.61 2.63
CA VAL A 617 26.11 -6.18 2.63
C VAL A 617 25.15 -5.56 1.61
N TYR A 618 24.30 -4.67 2.07
CA TYR A 618 23.39 -3.93 1.23
C TYR A 618 24.02 -2.60 0.86
N ASN A 619 23.78 -2.14 -0.37
CA ASN A 619 24.28 -0.87 -0.88
C ASN A 619 25.82 -0.72 -0.68
N VAL A 620 26.57 -1.67 -1.23
CA VAL A 620 28.05 -1.73 -1.10
C VAL A 620 28.74 -0.45 -1.59
N LEU A 621 28.10 0.28 -2.52
CA LEU A 621 28.63 1.52 -3.11
C LEU A 621 28.30 2.77 -2.28
N ASP A 622 27.58 2.63 -1.17
CA ASP A 622 27.04 3.75 -0.37
C ASP A 622 26.29 4.78 -1.22
N GLN A 623 25.52 4.31 -2.20
CA GLN A 623 24.81 5.18 -3.12
C GLN A 623 23.62 5.83 -2.44
N ARG A 624 23.56 7.14 -2.46
CA ARG A 624 22.43 7.95 -1.99
C ARG A 624 21.47 8.20 -3.13
N ASN A 625 20.37 7.44 -3.16
CA ASN A 625 19.35 7.55 -4.20
C ASN A 625 18.34 8.65 -3.85
N GLU A 626 18.22 9.64 -4.71
CA GLU A 626 17.27 10.74 -4.57
C GLU A 626 15.86 10.27 -4.97
N ARG A 627 15.00 9.97 -4.01
CA ARG A 627 13.61 9.53 -4.24
C ARG A 627 12.62 10.69 -4.22
N TYR A 628 12.81 11.60 -3.28
CA TYR A 628 12.06 12.84 -3.15
C TYR A 628 12.95 13.96 -3.61
N ILE A 629 12.40 14.85 -4.42
CA ILE A 629 13.12 15.96 -5.03
C ILE A 629 12.29 17.22 -4.90
N PHE A 630 12.94 18.36 -4.96
CA PHE A 630 12.26 19.64 -5.20
C PHE A 630 11.93 19.76 -6.69
N ASN A 631 10.68 20.09 -7.01
CA ASN A 631 10.21 20.11 -8.39
C ASN A 631 10.81 21.25 -9.24
N ASP A 632 11.38 22.27 -8.60
CA ASP A 632 12.05 23.40 -9.25
C ASP A 632 13.48 23.07 -9.68
N THR A 633 14.17 22.20 -8.96
CA THR A 633 15.57 21.82 -9.24
C THR A 633 15.73 20.39 -9.76
N GLY A 634 14.75 19.52 -9.55
CA GLY A 634 14.87 18.09 -9.83
C GLY A 634 15.85 17.35 -8.90
N ARG A 635 16.28 17.99 -7.80
CA ARG A 635 17.25 17.45 -6.85
C ARG A 635 16.67 17.44 -5.44
N SER A 636 17.23 16.59 -4.57
CA SER A 636 16.84 16.50 -3.16
C SER A 636 17.61 17.46 -2.25
N GLU A 637 18.71 18.02 -2.74
CA GLU A 637 19.68 18.76 -1.92
C GLU A 637 19.33 20.25 -1.79
N TYR A 638 18.66 20.85 -2.81
CA TYR A 638 18.40 22.28 -2.80
C TYR A 638 17.14 22.65 -3.61
N THR A 639 16.58 23.81 -3.29
CA THR A 639 15.46 24.46 -4.00
C THR A 639 15.80 25.92 -4.28
N PHE A 640 15.28 26.45 -5.38
CA PHE A 640 15.35 27.90 -5.70
C PHE A 640 14.20 28.67 -5.03
N ILE A 641 13.17 27.96 -4.54
CA ILE A 641 12.06 28.59 -3.84
C ILE A 641 12.55 28.88 -2.42
N ASN A 642 13.06 30.10 -2.19
CA ASN A 642 13.22 30.59 -0.83
C ASN A 642 11.83 30.59 -0.17
N ARG A 643 11.60 29.69 0.78
CA ARG A 643 10.57 29.90 1.76
C ARG A 643 10.90 31.23 2.40
N SER A 644 9.94 32.16 2.33
CA SER A 644 10.22 33.56 2.65
C SER A 644 10.96 33.63 3.98
N LEU A 645 12.19 34.12 3.98
CA LEU A 645 12.92 34.55 5.19
C LEU A 645 11.98 35.34 6.12
N GLN A 646 11.02 36.08 5.55
CA GLN A 646 9.99 36.82 6.25
C GLN A 646 9.09 35.93 7.14
N GLU A 647 8.71 34.73 6.73
CA GLU A 647 7.94 33.82 7.60
C GLU A 647 8.81 33.29 8.74
N THR A 648 10.06 32.95 8.46
CA THR A 648 10.98 32.45 9.49
C THR A 648 11.45 33.57 10.41
N GLU A 649 11.79 34.74 9.87
CA GLU A 649 12.20 35.91 10.65
C GLU A 649 11.02 36.53 11.42
N GLY A 650 9.84 36.57 10.81
CA GLY A 650 8.63 37.02 11.50
C GLY A 650 8.25 36.08 12.65
N PHE A 651 8.40 34.80 12.47
CA PHE A 651 8.17 33.82 13.52
C PHE A 651 9.23 33.93 14.64
N LYS A 652 10.51 34.04 14.29
CA LYS A 652 11.61 34.27 15.26
C LYS A 652 11.45 35.60 15.99
N ALA A 653 11.05 36.67 15.31
CA ALA A 653 10.83 37.97 15.93
C ALA A 653 9.66 37.93 16.91
N HIS A 654 8.65 37.10 16.66
CA HIS A 654 7.48 37.01 17.52
C HIS A 654 7.67 36.01 18.67
N TYR A 655 8.36 34.90 18.43
CA TYR A 655 8.43 33.77 19.39
C TYR A 655 9.84 33.50 19.95
N GLY A 656 10.86 34.24 19.53
CA GLY A 656 12.24 34.03 19.94
C GLY A 656 12.87 32.74 19.39
N ASP A 657 14.10 32.46 19.76
CA ASP A 657 14.83 31.25 19.32
C ASP A 657 14.40 29.97 20.07
N ALA A 658 13.76 30.11 21.23
CA ALA A 658 13.26 28.98 22.03
C ALA A 658 11.99 28.41 21.40
N GLY A 659 12.09 27.31 20.72
CA GLY A 659 10.96 26.58 20.12
C GLY A 659 10.83 26.71 18.60
N VAL A 660 11.70 27.43 17.92
CA VAL A 660 11.77 27.44 16.47
C VAL A 660 12.79 26.42 16.00
N HIS A 661 12.32 25.22 15.73
CA HIS A 661 13.11 24.23 15.02
C HIS A 661 12.99 24.51 13.52
N THR A 662 13.99 25.17 12.96
CA THR A 662 14.04 25.44 11.52
C THR A 662 14.56 24.23 10.74
N TRP A 663 14.26 24.18 9.45
CA TRP A 663 14.74 23.10 8.55
C TRP A 663 16.27 23.10 8.41
N ASP A 664 16.95 24.15 8.80
CA ASP A 664 18.42 24.30 8.71
C ASP A 664 19.14 23.83 9.98
N GLU A 665 18.41 23.44 11.02
CA GLU A 665 18.89 22.75 12.22
C GLU A 665 18.37 21.28 12.20
#